data_32bd9d640141a5f2695bcfa345b50824
#
_entry.id   32bd9d640141a5f2695bcfa345b50824
#
_cell.length_a   1.000
_cell.length_b   1.000
_cell.length_c   1.000
_cell.angle_alpha   90.00
_cell.angle_beta   90.00
_cell.angle_gamma   90.00
#
_symmetry.space_group_name_H-M   'P 1'
#
loop_
_entity.id
_entity.type
_entity.pdbx_description
1 polymer ?
#
loop_
_entity_poly.entity_id
_entity_poly.type
_entity_poly.pdbx_seq_one_letter_code
_entity_poly.pdbx_strand_id
1 'polypeptide(L)'
;MLAKLAALITPKNRRSTPDANVLRGEPPPSIAVFSEHFKRYGLADLLHYESFDPETQLYYNSLNAAFINPKERPKSYGFILEIPPSPGADEEMAKILLGMFNQHYPTGSTIQCCLYASPEIAGMCQAWVGARQSGSIYERMAQRRADYLLKGTRRSLFKDSAAYLVRDYRCTFALMMPGNPDDSDISDALSLRDSLMGVLRAAGFPARVVAPPDLLALVDELVSPAREGDFKHLKPQYDAHVPLREQAVSREVNLQMKEDGLVIGDKAVRCLSVNSYPKEWSLAMTRDFIGDFFQETLQVPCAFVSTIGIQIPDREAMQRMVTLKASRAIQTADSPMAKFLPDLLNRGREWRKVQDDVDSGISLARVWHGVTLYPQLGLADQAESQVKSLYLSKGWKLEVDRFLQVQSFLAGLPGRFDPHLAQDFAQFKRLRTITQFNVVNTMPVLAEWSGTASPLLMLSGRRGQLMFIDMFDNNQGNYNGAVVASSGSGKSFFLNEIVSSVVGTGGRAWIIDVGRSYERTCKLLGGQFIEFTENAGININPFSTIREFDDDELTMLKQIVAQAIASEGGIDDLSMSWIEQAITSVWQDKGNTATFTDIAQFLLTHPDHRAKDMGEILFPYTKNGVYGRFFEGKSTLTFDNDLIVLELEELKSKKELQGIVLLIIMLRIQQEMYLGERNRRKICVIDEAWDLMSGGQATKFIETGYRRVRKYGGAFLTATQAVNDYYKNPAAQAAWENSDWVFMLRQKDESIEQLKASGRFSVGEYLGRVLRSIRTRHGGYSEVYIHMPGGGAVGRLIVDSYTAKVYSTKAEEVHAVNQLVARGYSLADAVEELVRQEEASKHGH
;
A
#
# COMPACT_ATOMS: atom_id res chain seq x y z
N MET A 1 -28.05 -18.91 -30.00
CA MET A 1 -26.56 -18.99 -30.08
C MET A 1 -26.05 -20.31 -29.52
N LEU A 2 -26.32 -20.64 -28.25
CA LEU A 2 -25.90 -21.94 -27.65
C LEU A 2 -26.38 -23.18 -28.39
N ALA A 3 -27.59 -23.22 -28.89
CA ALA A 3 -28.09 -24.33 -29.70
C ALA A 3 -27.36 -24.46 -31.06
N LYS A 4 -26.89 -23.34 -31.62
CA LYS A 4 -26.02 -23.31 -32.81
C LYS A 4 -24.59 -23.66 -32.50
N LEU A 5 -24.07 -23.25 -31.31
CA LEU A 5 -22.78 -23.71 -30.78
C LEU A 5 -22.79 -25.20 -30.45
N ALA A 6 -23.86 -25.72 -29.86
CA ALA A 6 -24.03 -27.15 -29.62
C ALA A 6 -24.14 -27.95 -30.93
N ALA A 7 -24.76 -27.36 -31.96
CA ALA A 7 -24.82 -27.98 -33.29
C ALA A 7 -23.47 -27.94 -34.05
N LEU A 8 -22.60 -27.02 -33.71
CA LEU A 8 -21.22 -26.95 -34.18
C LEU A 8 -20.30 -27.97 -33.47
N ILE A 9 -20.62 -28.31 -32.25
CA ILE A 9 -19.89 -29.29 -31.42
C ILE A 9 -20.32 -30.74 -31.77
N THR A 10 -21.53 -30.96 -32.31
CA THR A 10 -21.93 -32.27 -32.81
C THR A 10 -21.44 -32.47 -34.23
N PRO A 11 -20.58 -33.45 -34.45
CA PRO A 11 -20.01 -33.71 -35.78
C PRO A 11 -21.04 -34.34 -36.71
N LYS A 12 -21.90 -33.53 -37.32
CA LYS A 12 -22.63 -34.00 -38.53
C LYS A 12 -21.75 -33.74 -39.74
N ASN A 13 -21.36 -34.81 -40.38
CA ASN A 13 -20.55 -34.89 -41.59
C ASN A 13 -19.08 -34.48 -41.43
N ARG A 14 -18.38 -35.25 -40.68
CA ARG A 14 -16.99 -35.47 -40.98
C ARG A 14 -16.83 -36.38 -42.15
N ARG A 15 -16.47 -35.83 -43.28
CA ARG A 15 -15.37 -36.47 -43.97
C ARG A 15 -14.16 -36.13 -43.07
N SER A 16 -13.80 -37.11 -42.26
CA SER A 16 -12.55 -37.13 -41.59
C SER A 16 -11.51 -36.83 -42.65
N THR A 17 -10.91 -35.71 -42.65
CA THR A 17 -9.59 -35.61 -43.26
C THR A 17 -8.77 -36.54 -42.40
N PRO A 18 -8.36 -37.66 -42.99
CA PRO A 18 -7.84 -38.69 -42.15
C PRO A 18 -6.54 -38.27 -41.57
N ASP A 19 -6.27 -38.71 -40.41
CA ASP A 19 -4.93 -39.03 -39.90
C ASP A 19 -3.78 -38.04 -40.16
N ALA A 20 -3.98 -37.03 -41.00
CA ALA A 20 -2.99 -36.04 -41.34
C ALA A 20 -2.60 -35.18 -40.15
N ASN A 21 -3.42 -35.19 -39.10
CA ASN A 21 -3.20 -34.33 -37.93
C ASN A 21 -2.69 -35.09 -36.71
N VAL A 22 -2.57 -36.39 -36.76
CA VAL A 22 -1.93 -37.19 -35.71
C VAL A 22 -0.53 -37.53 -36.16
N LEU A 23 0.31 -36.52 -36.21
CA LEU A 23 1.74 -36.68 -36.43
C LEU A 23 2.45 -36.99 -35.12
N ARG A 24 3.63 -37.60 -35.22
CA ARG A 24 4.46 -37.86 -34.03
C ARG A 24 4.72 -36.60 -33.23
N GLY A 25 4.32 -36.60 -31.98
CA GLY A 25 4.42 -35.47 -31.07
C GLY A 25 3.17 -34.57 -31.02
N GLU A 26 2.12 -34.88 -31.79
CA GLU A 26 0.87 -34.17 -31.67
C GLU A 26 -0.04 -34.76 -30.55
N PRO A 27 -0.94 -33.94 -30.01
CA PRO A 27 -1.86 -34.39 -28.97
C PRO A 27 -2.75 -35.53 -29.49
N PRO A 28 -3.31 -36.39 -28.59
CA PRO A 28 -4.20 -37.47 -28.96
C PRO A 28 -5.41 -36.99 -29.78
N PRO A 29 -6.08 -37.86 -30.57
CA PRO A 29 -7.10 -37.42 -31.51
C PRO A 29 -8.20 -36.54 -30.95
N SER A 30 -8.59 -36.74 -29.70
CA SER A 30 -9.58 -35.92 -29.00
C SER A 30 -9.11 -34.48 -28.79
N ILE A 31 -7.84 -34.31 -28.46
CA ILE A 31 -7.21 -33.00 -28.25
C ILE A 31 -6.86 -32.39 -29.61
N ALA A 32 -6.43 -33.18 -30.59
CA ALA A 32 -6.18 -32.71 -31.95
C ALA A 32 -7.43 -32.13 -32.59
N VAL A 33 -8.57 -32.84 -32.43
CA VAL A 33 -9.87 -32.35 -32.91
C VAL A 33 -10.28 -31.06 -32.23
N PHE A 34 -10.05 -30.96 -30.93
CA PHE A 34 -10.31 -29.78 -30.16
C PHE A 34 -9.38 -28.64 -30.60
N SER A 35 -8.08 -28.92 -30.77
CA SER A 35 -7.09 -27.99 -31.29
C SER A 35 -7.43 -27.49 -32.70
N GLU A 36 -7.91 -28.33 -33.59
CA GLU A 36 -8.36 -27.94 -34.94
C GLU A 36 -9.64 -27.07 -34.89
N HIS A 37 -10.54 -27.36 -33.94
CA HIS A 37 -11.69 -26.53 -33.67
C HIS A 37 -11.27 -25.16 -33.12
N PHE A 38 -10.26 -25.10 -32.24
CA PHE A 38 -9.67 -23.87 -31.74
C PHE A 38 -8.84 -23.12 -32.81
N LYS A 39 -8.24 -23.79 -33.77
CA LYS A 39 -7.65 -23.12 -34.95
C LYS A 39 -8.69 -22.39 -35.79
N ARG A 40 -9.94 -22.84 -35.75
CA ARG A 40 -11.07 -22.22 -36.45
C ARG A 40 -11.86 -21.23 -35.60
N TYR A 41 -11.95 -21.45 -34.26
CA TYR A 41 -12.79 -20.73 -33.33
C TYR A 41 -12.11 -20.70 -31.96
N GLY A 42 -10.87 -20.27 -31.93
CA GLY A 42 -10.09 -20.26 -30.70
C GLY A 42 -10.64 -19.30 -29.65
N LEU A 43 -10.07 -19.34 -28.44
CA LEU A 43 -10.39 -18.39 -27.38
C LEU A 43 -10.22 -16.93 -27.86
N ALA A 44 -9.26 -16.68 -28.74
CA ALA A 44 -9.04 -15.38 -29.38
C ALA A 44 -10.29 -14.84 -30.09
N ASP A 45 -11.05 -15.69 -30.79
CA ASP A 45 -12.27 -15.29 -31.51
C ASP A 45 -13.40 -14.88 -30.56
N LEU A 46 -13.39 -15.38 -29.33
CA LEU A 46 -14.37 -15.03 -28.31
C LEU A 46 -14.05 -13.68 -27.65
N LEU A 47 -12.82 -13.22 -27.73
CA LEU A 47 -12.40 -11.99 -27.06
C LEU A 47 -12.96 -10.71 -27.72
N HIS A 48 -13.27 -10.74 -29.00
CA HIS A 48 -13.85 -9.65 -29.80
C HIS A 48 -12.98 -8.38 -29.94
N TYR A 49 -11.83 -8.28 -29.30
CA TYR A 49 -10.94 -7.16 -29.50
C TYR A 49 -10.40 -7.15 -30.94
N GLU A 50 -10.78 -6.14 -31.71
CA GLU A 50 -10.37 -6.03 -33.11
C GLU A 50 -9.14 -5.14 -33.25
N SER A 51 -9.31 -3.85 -32.97
CA SER A 51 -8.26 -2.87 -33.19
C SER A 51 -8.30 -1.73 -32.16
N PHE A 52 -7.24 -0.94 -32.15
CA PHE A 52 -7.13 0.28 -31.40
C PHE A 52 -6.65 1.38 -32.35
N ASP A 53 -7.32 2.52 -32.29
CA ASP A 53 -6.92 3.70 -33.03
C ASP A 53 -6.05 4.61 -32.13
N PRO A 54 -4.78 4.84 -32.47
CA PRO A 54 -3.87 5.64 -31.64
C PRO A 54 -4.20 7.14 -31.63
N GLU A 55 -4.89 7.66 -32.65
CA GLU A 55 -5.26 9.08 -32.72
C GLU A 55 -6.44 9.39 -31.80
N THR A 56 -7.48 8.60 -31.87
CA THR A 56 -8.70 8.78 -31.04
C THR A 56 -8.59 8.06 -29.71
N GLN A 57 -7.67 7.12 -29.57
CA GLN A 57 -7.54 6.22 -28.42
C GLN A 57 -8.81 5.39 -28.15
N LEU A 58 -9.52 5.02 -29.20
CA LEU A 58 -10.70 4.17 -29.14
C LEU A 58 -10.37 2.73 -29.48
N TYR A 59 -11.03 1.81 -28.79
CA TYR A 59 -11.04 0.39 -29.07
C TYR A 59 -12.24 0.05 -29.94
N TYR A 60 -12.02 -0.84 -30.88
CA TYR A 60 -13.06 -1.40 -31.75
C TYR A 60 -13.19 -2.89 -31.47
N ASN A 61 -14.40 -3.33 -31.17
CA ASN A 61 -14.73 -4.74 -30.96
C ASN A 61 -15.57 -5.26 -32.11
N SER A 62 -15.32 -6.48 -32.52
CA SER A 62 -16.09 -7.16 -33.57
C SER A 62 -16.27 -8.63 -33.25
N LEU A 63 -17.48 -9.11 -33.34
CA LEU A 63 -17.77 -10.53 -33.18
C LEU A 63 -17.23 -11.32 -34.38
N ASN A 64 -16.13 -12.01 -34.20
CA ASN A 64 -15.53 -12.83 -35.25
C ASN A 64 -16.15 -14.23 -35.24
N ALA A 65 -17.30 -14.38 -35.84
CA ALA A 65 -17.95 -15.69 -36.05
C ALA A 65 -17.96 -16.06 -37.51
N ALA A 66 -17.33 -17.16 -37.86
CA ALA A 66 -17.20 -17.62 -39.24
C ALA A 66 -18.53 -17.86 -39.97
N PHE A 67 -19.64 -18.05 -39.22
CA PHE A 67 -20.97 -18.23 -39.77
C PHE A 67 -21.74 -16.92 -39.95
N ILE A 68 -21.18 -15.77 -39.52
CA ILE A 68 -21.76 -14.44 -39.73
C ILE A 68 -21.03 -13.76 -40.86
N ASN A 69 -21.79 -13.25 -41.85
CA ASN A 69 -21.20 -12.40 -42.90
C ASN A 69 -20.38 -11.29 -42.27
N PRO A 70 -19.10 -11.07 -42.68
CA PRO A 70 -18.27 -10.01 -42.14
C PRO A 70 -18.89 -8.61 -42.12
N LYS A 71 -19.77 -8.31 -43.06
CA LYS A 71 -20.51 -7.04 -43.13
C LYS A 71 -21.66 -6.94 -42.11
N GLU A 72 -22.15 -8.07 -41.64
CA GLU A 72 -23.26 -8.15 -40.68
C GLU A 72 -22.79 -8.45 -39.26
N ARG A 73 -21.49 -8.55 -39.06
CA ARG A 73 -20.92 -8.79 -37.73
C ARG A 73 -21.27 -7.65 -36.78
N PRO A 74 -21.85 -7.98 -35.65
CA PRO A 74 -22.06 -6.97 -34.63
C PRO A 74 -20.75 -6.30 -34.22
N LYS A 75 -20.74 -4.98 -34.14
CA LYS A 75 -19.60 -4.14 -33.80
C LYS A 75 -19.94 -3.25 -32.62
N SER A 76 -18.93 -2.93 -31.86
CA SER A 76 -18.99 -1.89 -30.84
C SER A 76 -17.66 -1.15 -30.77
N TYR A 77 -17.69 0.07 -30.30
CA TYR A 77 -16.52 0.93 -30.14
C TYR A 77 -16.58 1.65 -28.79
N GLY A 78 -15.45 2.10 -28.31
CA GLY A 78 -15.40 2.79 -27.04
C GLY A 78 -13.99 2.89 -26.49
N PHE A 79 -13.86 3.11 -25.20
CA PHE A 79 -12.59 3.29 -24.54
C PHE A 79 -12.50 2.51 -23.22
N ILE A 80 -11.27 2.20 -22.84
CA ILE A 80 -10.94 1.52 -21.58
C ILE A 80 -10.02 2.45 -20.79
N LEU A 81 -10.40 2.75 -19.56
CA LEU A 81 -9.64 3.56 -18.62
C LEU A 81 -9.11 2.66 -17.49
N GLU A 82 -7.94 2.97 -17.00
CA GLU A 82 -7.41 2.44 -15.73
C GLU A 82 -7.47 3.54 -14.68
N ILE A 83 -7.97 3.20 -13.50
CA ILE A 83 -8.04 4.07 -12.33
C ILE A 83 -7.38 3.38 -11.14
N PRO A 84 -6.66 4.09 -10.29
CA PRO A 84 -6.23 3.52 -9.02
C PRO A 84 -7.46 3.34 -8.11
N PRO A 85 -7.67 2.16 -7.51
CA PRO A 85 -8.76 1.99 -6.56
C PRO A 85 -8.54 2.85 -5.31
N SER A 86 -9.63 3.41 -4.76
CA SER A 86 -9.56 4.21 -3.54
C SER A 86 -9.55 3.33 -2.28
N PRO A 87 -8.85 3.72 -1.22
CA PRO A 87 -8.88 3.01 0.06
C PRO A 87 -10.17 3.21 0.86
N GLY A 88 -11.00 4.17 0.48
CA GLY A 88 -12.27 4.49 1.13
C GLY A 88 -13.15 5.39 0.27
N ALA A 89 -14.39 5.53 0.67
CA ALA A 89 -15.36 6.42 0.02
C ALA A 89 -16.26 7.06 1.07
N ASP A 90 -16.74 8.25 0.75
CA ASP A 90 -17.76 8.97 1.48
C ASP A 90 -19.00 9.21 0.60
N GLU A 91 -20.00 9.89 1.14
CA GLU A 91 -21.23 10.20 0.42
C GLU A 91 -21.01 11.22 -0.71
N GLU A 92 -20.01 12.08 -0.56
CA GLU A 92 -19.69 13.09 -1.57
C GLU A 92 -19.08 12.43 -2.81
N MET A 93 -18.16 11.51 -2.63
CA MET A 93 -17.63 10.69 -3.72
C MET A 93 -18.75 9.98 -4.49
N ALA A 94 -19.70 9.38 -3.78
CA ALA A 94 -20.83 8.70 -4.41
C ALA A 94 -21.72 9.68 -5.21
N LYS A 95 -21.96 10.90 -4.68
CA LYS A 95 -22.69 11.95 -5.39
C LYS A 95 -21.97 12.44 -6.64
N ILE A 96 -20.64 12.61 -6.57
CA ILE A 96 -19.85 13.01 -7.75
C ILE A 96 -19.91 11.92 -8.82
N LEU A 97 -19.75 10.65 -8.42
CA LEU A 97 -19.83 9.53 -9.35
C LEU A 97 -21.19 9.39 -10.03
N LEU A 98 -22.29 9.81 -9.39
CA LEU A 98 -23.60 9.89 -10.05
C LEU A 98 -23.58 10.80 -11.27
N GLY A 99 -22.70 11.79 -11.32
CA GLY A 99 -22.53 12.69 -12.46
C GLY A 99 -22.21 11.97 -13.78
N MET A 100 -21.66 10.74 -13.72
CA MET A 100 -21.44 9.93 -14.92
C MET A 100 -22.76 9.62 -15.66
N PHE A 101 -23.89 9.53 -14.96
CA PHE A 101 -25.18 9.22 -15.56
C PHE A 101 -25.94 10.46 -16.07
N ASN A 102 -25.39 11.65 -15.88
CA ASN A 102 -25.94 12.88 -16.43
C ASN A 102 -25.55 13.11 -17.90
N GLN A 103 -24.73 12.22 -18.45
CA GLN A 103 -24.30 12.25 -19.84
C GLN A 103 -25.36 11.63 -20.76
N HIS A 104 -25.34 12.03 -22.02
CA HIS A 104 -26.20 11.44 -23.04
C HIS A 104 -25.49 10.26 -23.72
N TYR A 105 -25.88 9.05 -23.38
CA TYR A 105 -25.35 7.82 -23.97
C TYR A 105 -26.23 7.32 -25.10
N PRO A 106 -25.66 6.82 -26.20
CA PRO A 106 -26.42 6.05 -27.19
C PRO A 106 -27.12 4.87 -26.52
N THR A 107 -28.37 4.62 -26.94
CA THR A 107 -29.17 3.51 -26.38
C THR A 107 -28.47 2.17 -26.60
N GLY A 108 -28.36 1.39 -25.53
CA GLY A 108 -27.68 0.10 -25.54
C GLY A 108 -26.19 0.18 -25.24
N SER A 109 -25.64 1.38 -25.04
CA SER A 109 -24.27 1.52 -24.53
C SER A 109 -24.08 0.78 -23.20
N THR A 110 -22.85 0.36 -22.95
CA THR A 110 -22.50 -0.38 -21.74
C THR A 110 -21.35 0.29 -21.01
N ILE A 111 -21.47 0.38 -19.71
CA ILE A 111 -20.39 0.79 -18.79
C ILE A 111 -19.97 -0.46 -18.01
N GLN A 112 -18.67 -0.67 -17.89
CA GLN A 112 -18.12 -1.77 -17.13
C GLN A 112 -17.11 -1.23 -16.13
N CYS A 113 -17.17 -1.71 -14.88
CA CYS A 113 -16.11 -1.48 -13.91
C CYS A 113 -15.63 -2.83 -13.38
N CYS A 114 -14.32 -3.09 -13.48
CA CYS A 114 -13.69 -4.32 -13.04
C CYS A 114 -12.61 -3.97 -12.00
N LEU A 115 -12.67 -4.62 -10.84
CA LEU A 115 -11.60 -4.62 -9.85
C LEU A 115 -10.90 -5.97 -9.90
N TYR A 116 -9.66 -5.97 -10.30
CA TYR A 116 -8.82 -7.14 -10.42
C TYR A 116 -7.81 -7.23 -9.29
N ALA A 117 -7.79 -8.35 -8.59
CA ALA A 117 -6.78 -8.72 -7.60
C ALA A 117 -5.66 -9.49 -8.30
N SER A 118 -4.70 -8.75 -8.88
CA SER A 118 -3.62 -9.30 -9.70
C SER A 118 -2.53 -9.96 -8.84
N PRO A 119 -2.04 -11.14 -9.20
CA PRO A 119 -0.84 -11.73 -8.63
C PRO A 119 0.45 -11.11 -9.18
N GLU A 120 0.35 -10.24 -10.19
CA GLU A 120 1.51 -9.63 -10.86
C GLU A 120 2.02 -8.42 -10.07
N ILE A 121 3.03 -8.67 -9.25
CA ILE A 121 3.70 -7.66 -8.42
C ILE A 121 5.17 -7.47 -8.81
N ALA A 122 5.64 -8.15 -9.87
CA ALA A 122 7.07 -8.13 -10.24
C ALA A 122 7.53 -6.71 -10.58
N GLY A 123 6.69 -5.91 -11.25
CA GLY A 123 6.99 -4.52 -11.55
C GLY A 123 7.22 -3.67 -10.28
N MET A 124 6.39 -3.84 -9.27
CA MET A 124 6.56 -3.16 -7.97
C MET A 124 7.83 -3.65 -7.27
N CYS A 125 8.08 -4.96 -7.24
CA CYS A 125 9.29 -5.52 -6.67
C CYS A 125 10.55 -5.02 -7.37
N GLN A 126 10.56 -4.95 -8.70
CA GLN A 126 11.68 -4.43 -9.49
C GLN A 126 11.93 -2.95 -9.22
N ALA A 127 10.87 -2.12 -9.15
CA ALA A 127 10.98 -0.71 -8.80
C ALA A 127 11.59 -0.52 -7.40
N TRP A 128 11.17 -1.35 -6.44
CA TRP A 128 11.68 -1.29 -5.08
C TRP A 128 13.14 -1.76 -4.97
N VAL A 129 13.53 -2.85 -5.63
CA VAL A 129 14.92 -3.33 -5.70
C VAL A 129 15.80 -2.33 -6.42
N GLY A 130 15.36 -1.82 -7.58
CA GLY A 130 16.11 -0.87 -8.40
C GLY A 130 16.34 0.49 -7.74
N ALA A 131 15.57 0.83 -6.71
CA ALA A 131 15.81 2.02 -5.91
C ALA A 131 16.99 1.86 -4.93
N ARG A 132 17.56 0.65 -4.75
CA ARG A 132 18.69 0.38 -3.86
C ARG A 132 20.01 0.61 -4.55
N GLN A 133 21.03 0.96 -3.79
CA GLN A 133 22.40 1.09 -4.29
C GLN A 133 22.91 -0.26 -4.81
N SER A 134 23.34 -0.27 -6.07
CA SER A 134 23.78 -1.49 -6.75
C SER A 134 25.02 -2.10 -6.10
N GLY A 135 25.05 -3.43 -5.98
CA GLY A 135 26.13 -4.19 -5.35
C GLY A 135 26.13 -4.14 -3.82
N SER A 136 25.21 -3.39 -3.20
CA SER A 136 25.15 -3.24 -1.75
C SER A 136 24.46 -4.45 -1.06
N ILE A 137 24.64 -4.54 0.25
CA ILE A 137 23.90 -5.49 1.08
C ILE A 137 22.39 -5.18 1.06
N TYR A 138 22.02 -3.92 0.90
CA TYR A 138 20.64 -3.48 0.84
C TYR A 138 19.93 -3.96 -0.43
N GLU A 139 20.60 -3.97 -1.57
CA GLU A 139 20.09 -4.55 -2.83
C GLU A 139 19.87 -6.06 -2.67
N ARG A 140 20.82 -6.79 -2.08
CA ARG A 140 20.67 -8.23 -1.84
C ARG A 140 19.50 -8.55 -0.90
N MET A 141 19.33 -7.79 0.18
CA MET A 141 18.18 -7.92 1.08
C MET A 141 16.87 -7.66 0.34
N ALA A 142 16.83 -6.60 -0.48
CA ALA A 142 15.66 -6.25 -1.27
C ALA A 142 15.32 -7.35 -2.29
N GLN A 143 16.30 -7.90 -2.99
CA GLN A 143 16.09 -8.98 -3.94
C GLN A 143 15.52 -10.24 -3.27
N ARG A 144 16.09 -10.68 -2.16
CA ARG A 144 15.60 -11.85 -1.41
C ARG A 144 14.16 -11.67 -0.92
N ARG A 145 13.85 -10.45 -0.44
CA ARG A 145 12.50 -10.13 0.00
C ARG A 145 11.52 -10.07 -1.16
N ALA A 146 11.92 -9.50 -2.32
CA ALA A 146 11.12 -9.53 -3.54
C ALA A 146 10.80 -10.96 -3.96
N ASP A 147 11.82 -11.84 -4.02
CA ASP A 147 11.67 -13.27 -4.34
C ASP A 147 10.73 -13.99 -3.35
N TYR A 148 10.81 -13.63 -2.06
CA TYR A 148 9.93 -14.18 -1.04
C TYR A 148 8.48 -13.73 -1.22
N LEU A 149 8.25 -12.45 -1.50
CA LEU A 149 6.90 -11.90 -1.73
C LEU A 149 6.28 -12.42 -3.03
N LEU A 150 7.07 -12.59 -4.10
CA LEU A 150 6.63 -13.19 -5.36
C LEU A 150 6.11 -14.62 -5.16
N LYS A 151 6.74 -15.42 -4.29
CA LYS A 151 6.20 -16.74 -3.90
C LYS A 151 4.84 -16.61 -3.21
N GLY A 152 4.62 -15.51 -2.49
CA GLY A 152 3.38 -15.19 -1.76
C GLY A 152 2.19 -14.81 -2.63
N THR A 153 2.38 -14.60 -3.93
CA THR A 153 1.26 -14.32 -4.85
C THR A 153 0.44 -15.56 -5.19
N ARG A 154 1.05 -16.75 -5.09
CA ARG A 154 0.43 -18.03 -5.48
C ARG A 154 0.15 -18.95 -4.30
N ARG A 155 0.93 -18.83 -3.24
CA ARG A 155 0.82 -19.64 -2.01
C ARG A 155 0.82 -18.72 -0.81
N SER A 156 0.02 -19.07 0.19
CA SER A 156 0.08 -18.32 1.45
C SER A 156 1.48 -18.36 2.03
N LEU A 157 2.01 -17.19 2.38
CA LEU A 157 3.30 -17.08 3.07
C LEU A 157 3.26 -17.66 4.50
N PHE A 158 2.07 -17.90 5.03
CA PHE A 158 1.85 -18.32 6.41
C PHE A 158 1.15 -19.68 6.46
N LYS A 159 1.81 -20.70 7.01
CA LYS A 159 1.33 -22.09 7.01
C LYS A 159 0.00 -22.28 7.77
N ASP A 160 -0.24 -21.52 8.83
CA ASP A 160 -1.37 -21.73 9.75
C ASP A 160 -2.45 -20.65 9.65
N SER A 161 -2.47 -19.86 8.59
CA SER A 161 -3.50 -18.86 8.36
C SER A 161 -4.35 -19.23 7.16
N ALA A 162 -5.59 -18.73 7.15
CA ALA A 162 -6.37 -18.63 5.94
C ALA A 162 -5.54 -18.02 4.82
N ALA A 163 -5.81 -18.35 3.59
CA ALA A 163 -5.01 -18.00 2.43
C ALA A 163 -4.71 -16.49 2.36
N TYR A 164 -3.52 -16.10 2.78
CA TYR A 164 -3.00 -14.76 2.61
C TYR A 164 -2.13 -14.71 1.36
N LEU A 165 -2.57 -13.98 0.35
CA LEU A 165 -1.86 -13.82 -0.91
C LEU A 165 -1.46 -12.37 -1.10
N VAL A 166 -0.22 -12.16 -1.53
CA VAL A 166 0.27 -10.85 -1.94
C VAL A 166 -0.28 -10.52 -3.33
N ARG A 167 -0.74 -9.29 -3.56
CA ARG A 167 -1.42 -8.87 -4.79
C ARG A 167 -1.21 -7.38 -5.06
N ASP A 168 -1.59 -7.01 -6.27
CA ASP A 168 -1.84 -5.63 -6.66
C ASP A 168 -3.31 -5.49 -7.11
N TYR A 169 -4.04 -4.51 -6.57
CA TYR A 169 -5.42 -4.25 -6.99
C TYR A 169 -5.44 -3.22 -8.11
N ARG A 170 -5.97 -3.64 -9.25
CA ARG A 170 -6.11 -2.80 -10.44
C ARG A 170 -7.58 -2.60 -10.76
N CYS A 171 -7.97 -1.40 -11.14
CA CYS A 171 -9.35 -1.12 -11.50
C CYS A 171 -9.42 -0.57 -12.91
N THR A 172 -10.28 -1.17 -13.74
CA THR A 172 -10.57 -0.70 -15.10
C THR A 172 -12.00 -0.26 -15.21
N PHE A 173 -12.20 0.81 -16.00
CA PHE A 173 -13.49 1.38 -16.32
C PHE A 173 -13.62 1.47 -17.83
N ALA A 174 -14.65 0.87 -18.41
CA ALA A 174 -14.83 0.86 -19.85
C ALA A 174 -16.21 1.37 -20.23
N LEU A 175 -16.28 2.13 -21.31
CA LEU A 175 -17.52 2.48 -22.00
C LEU A 175 -17.46 1.92 -23.41
N MET A 176 -18.48 1.12 -23.77
CA MET A 176 -18.62 0.56 -25.12
C MET A 176 -20.00 0.93 -25.69
N MET A 177 -19.99 1.46 -26.91
CA MET A 177 -21.17 1.90 -27.64
C MET A 177 -21.45 0.95 -28.81
N PRO A 178 -22.73 0.71 -29.16
CA PRO A 178 -23.10 -0.21 -30.24
C PRO A 178 -22.87 0.42 -31.61
N GLY A 179 -22.53 -0.39 -32.59
CA GLY A 179 -22.46 0.01 -33.99
C GLY A 179 -21.04 0.21 -34.53
N ASN A 180 -20.99 0.79 -35.72
CA ASN A 180 -19.77 1.19 -36.41
C ASN A 180 -19.81 2.72 -36.49
N PRO A 181 -18.92 3.44 -35.78
CA PRO A 181 -19.02 4.89 -35.67
C PRO A 181 -18.73 5.61 -36.97
N ASP A 182 -19.43 6.71 -37.20
CA ASP A 182 -19.04 7.75 -38.13
C ASP A 182 -18.22 8.86 -37.40
N ASP A 183 -17.83 9.91 -38.11
CA ASP A 183 -17.01 11.00 -37.55
C ASP A 183 -17.76 11.75 -36.42
N SER A 184 -19.08 11.87 -36.47
CA SER A 184 -19.90 12.45 -35.42
C SER A 184 -19.93 11.56 -34.18
N ASP A 185 -20.12 10.27 -34.38
CA ASP A 185 -20.11 9.26 -33.31
C ASP A 185 -18.75 9.22 -32.58
N ILE A 186 -17.66 9.36 -33.33
CA ILE A 186 -16.29 9.44 -32.78
C ILE A 186 -16.16 10.71 -31.94
N SER A 187 -16.59 11.87 -32.44
CA SER A 187 -16.54 13.13 -31.69
C SER A 187 -17.32 13.04 -30.37
N ASP A 188 -18.52 12.45 -30.43
CA ASP A 188 -19.35 12.23 -29.23
C ASP A 188 -18.68 11.26 -28.23
N ALA A 189 -18.04 10.21 -28.74
CA ALA A 189 -17.29 9.25 -27.91
C ALA A 189 -16.13 9.92 -27.17
N LEU A 190 -15.39 10.80 -27.85
CA LEU A 190 -14.29 11.57 -27.26
C LEU A 190 -14.79 12.54 -26.19
N SER A 191 -15.89 13.22 -26.46
CA SER A 191 -16.54 14.12 -25.50
C SER A 191 -17.01 13.36 -24.25
N LEU A 192 -17.62 12.19 -24.43
CA LEU A 192 -18.03 11.30 -23.33
C LEU A 192 -16.82 10.81 -22.52
N ARG A 193 -15.71 10.44 -23.19
CA ARG A 193 -14.48 10.04 -22.52
C ARG A 193 -13.95 11.13 -21.62
N ASP A 194 -13.81 12.33 -22.15
CA ASP A 194 -13.24 13.46 -21.43
C ASP A 194 -14.15 13.89 -20.26
N SER A 195 -15.47 13.83 -20.44
CA SER A 195 -16.45 14.07 -19.39
C SER A 195 -16.36 13.02 -18.28
N LEU A 196 -16.27 11.72 -18.63
CA LEU A 196 -16.13 10.64 -17.66
C LEU A 196 -14.80 10.73 -16.90
N MET A 197 -13.70 11.02 -17.57
CA MET A 197 -12.41 11.27 -16.93
C MET A 197 -12.48 12.47 -15.98
N GLY A 198 -13.24 13.50 -16.32
CA GLY A 198 -13.52 14.65 -15.46
C GLY A 198 -14.26 14.25 -14.19
N VAL A 199 -15.35 13.48 -14.31
CA VAL A 199 -16.12 12.96 -13.17
C VAL A 199 -15.27 12.07 -12.28
N LEU A 200 -14.53 11.12 -12.87
CA LEU A 200 -13.64 10.23 -12.12
C LEU A 200 -12.56 11.02 -11.39
N ARG A 201 -11.94 12.01 -12.02
CA ARG A 201 -10.93 12.87 -11.39
C ARG A 201 -11.52 13.69 -10.23
N ALA A 202 -12.71 14.25 -10.41
CA ALA A 202 -13.41 14.99 -9.36
C ALA A 202 -13.75 14.08 -8.16
N ALA A 203 -14.06 12.80 -8.40
CA ALA A 203 -14.27 11.79 -7.38
C ALA A 203 -12.96 11.23 -6.76
N GLY A 204 -11.78 11.75 -7.14
CA GLY A 204 -10.51 11.32 -6.60
C GLY A 204 -9.85 10.14 -7.34
N PHE A 205 -10.34 9.77 -8.52
CA PHE A 205 -9.79 8.71 -9.36
C PHE A 205 -9.08 9.31 -10.59
N PRO A 206 -7.74 9.53 -10.56
CA PRO A 206 -7.02 9.94 -11.75
C PRO A 206 -7.07 8.82 -12.81
N ALA A 207 -7.83 9.05 -13.87
CA ALA A 207 -8.02 8.08 -14.93
C ALA A 207 -7.01 8.27 -16.06
N ARG A 208 -6.52 7.15 -16.62
CA ARG A 208 -5.72 7.13 -17.85
C ARG A 208 -6.33 6.15 -18.85
N VAL A 209 -6.19 6.44 -20.14
CA VAL A 209 -6.56 5.48 -21.17
C VAL A 209 -5.60 4.29 -21.14
N VAL A 210 -6.12 3.08 -21.15
CA VAL A 210 -5.31 1.86 -21.22
C VAL A 210 -4.72 1.75 -22.62
N ALA A 211 -3.41 1.68 -22.73
CA ALA A 211 -2.73 1.44 -24.00
C ALA A 211 -2.80 -0.04 -24.38
N PRO A 212 -2.73 -0.39 -25.70
CA PRO A 212 -2.78 -1.77 -26.15
C PRO A 212 -1.80 -2.73 -25.44
N PRO A 213 -0.52 -2.39 -25.24
CA PRO A 213 0.39 -3.26 -24.48
C PRO A 213 -0.07 -3.55 -23.05
N ASP A 214 -0.68 -2.56 -22.39
CA ASP A 214 -1.20 -2.72 -21.02
C ASP A 214 -2.46 -3.60 -21.01
N LEU A 215 -3.35 -3.44 -22.01
CA LEU A 215 -4.51 -4.32 -22.15
C LEU A 215 -4.09 -5.75 -22.45
N LEU A 216 -3.15 -5.95 -23.38
CA LEU A 216 -2.64 -7.28 -23.73
C LEU A 216 -2.01 -7.96 -22.52
N ALA A 217 -1.21 -7.24 -21.73
CA ALA A 217 -0.63 -7.77 -20.49
C ALA A 217 -1.70 -8.19 -19.49
N LEU A 218 -2.72 -7.35 -19.28
CA LEU A 218 -3.81 -7.64 -18.36
C LEU A 218 -4.65 -8.84 -18.80
N VAL A 219 -4.97 -8.93 -20.10
CA VAL A 219 -5.72 -10.06 -20.63
C VAL A 219 -4.88 -11.34 -20.58
N ASP A 220 -3.58 -11.27 -20.90
CA ASP A 220 -2.68 -12.43 -20.81
C ASP A 220 -2.64 -13.01 -19.39
N GLU A 221 -2.54 -12.15 -18.35
CA GLU A 221 -2.62 -12.60 -16.95
C GLU A 221 -3.88 -13.41 -16.63
N LEU A 222 -5.01 -13.05 -17.26
CA LEU A 222 -6.32 -13.65 -17.00
C LEU A 222 -6.54 -14.94 -17.81
N VAL A 223 -5.96 -15.02 -18.99
CA VAL A 223 -6.22 -16.12 -19.95
C VAL A 223 -5.07 -17.10 -20.11
N SER A 224 -3.85 -16.72 -19.78
CA SER A 224 -2.68 -17.60 -19.95
C SER A 224 -2.36 -18.40 -18.69
N PRO A 225 -1.84 -19.63 -18.84
CA PRO A 225 -1.36 -20.41 -17.72
C PRO A 225 -0.20 -19.68 -17.02
N ALA A 226 -0.13 -19.86 -15.70
CA ALA A 226 0.96 -19.31 -14.93
C ALA A 226 2.30 -19.91 -15.37
N ARG A 227 3.17 -19.10 -15.95
CA ARG A 227 4.54 -19.49 -16.25
C ARG A 227 5.32 -19.54 -14.94
N GLU A 228 5.68 -20.72 -14.47
CA GLU A 228 6.52 -20.88 -13.30
C GLU A 228 7.92 -20.31 -13.59
N GLY A 229 8.37 -19.39 -12.75
CA GLY A 229 9.74 -18.88 -12.73
C GLY A 229 10.06 -17.70 -13.62
N ASP A 230 9.15 -17.22 -14.46
CA ASP A 230 9.42 -16.07 -15.33
C ASP A 230 8.88 -14.77 -14.69
N PHE A 231 9.68 -14.19 -13.78
CA PHE A 231 9.38 -12.93 -13.08
C PHE A 231 9.79 -11.69 -13.89
N LYS A 232 10.16 -11.85 -15.16
CA LYS A 232 10.41 -10.71 -16.03
C LYS A 232 9.08 -10.22 -16.56
N HIS A 233 8.62 -9.11 -16.02
CA HIS A 233 7.49 -8.36 -16.56
C HIS A 233 7.90 -7.78 -17.92
N LEU A 234 7.72 -8.57 -18.98
CA LEU A 234 7.86 -8.11 -20.35
C LEU A 234 6.47 -7.66 -20.81
N LYS A 235 6.28 -6.34 -20.96
CA LYS A 235 5.09 -5.86 -21.66
C LYS A 235 5.06 -6.47 -23.07
N PRO A 236 3.92 -7.06 -23.48
CA PRO A 236 3.78 -7.59 -24.83
C PRO A 236 4.08 -6.49 -25.86
N GLN A 237 4.76 -6.86 -26.93
CA GLN A 237 4.89 -5.96 -28.08
C GLN A 237 3.55 -5.93 -28.79
N TYR A 238 3.07 -4.71 -29.07
CA TYR A 238 1.83 -4.51 -29.83
C TYR A 238 2.14 -4.26 -31.30
N ASP A 239 1.47 -5.01 -32.17
CA ASP A 239 1.48 -4.83 -33.62
C ASP A 239 0.10 -4.33 -34.07
N ALA A 240 0.03 -3.12 -34.63
CA ALA A 240 -1.22 -2.52 -35.09
C ALA A 240 -1.82 -3.23 -36.33
N HIS A 241 -1.06 -4.05 -37.03
CA HIS A 241 -1.52 -4.79 -38.22
C HIS A 241 -2.16 -6.14 -37.86
N VAL A 242 -2.04 -6.59 -36.62
CA VAL A 242 -2.60 -7.84 -36.13
C VAL A 242 -3.76 -7.54 -35.19
N PRO A 243 -4.94 -8.19 -35.36
CA PRO A 243 -6.06 -8.00 -34.45
C PRO A 243 -5.65 -8.21 -32.99
N LEU A 244 -6.08 -7.32 -32.10
CA LEU A 244 -5.73 -7.37 -30.68
C LEU A 244 -6.06 -8.74 -30.05
N ARG A 245 -7.18 -9.36 -30.42
CA ARG A 245 -7.59 -10.69 -29.93
C ARG A 245 -6.57 -11.78 -30.21
N GLU A 246 -5.83 -11.70 -31.32
CA GLU A 246 -4.82 -12.70 -31.69
C GLU A 246 -3.49 -12.49 -30.94
N GLN A 247 -3.26 -11.28 -30.45
CA GLN A 247 -2.11 -10.93 -29.63
C GLN A 247 -2.35 -11.16 -28.14
N ALA A 248 -3.62 -11.12 -27.71
CA ALA A 248 -4.03 -11.23 -26.32
C ALA A 248 -4.01 -12.66 -25.76
N VAL A 249 -3.90 -13.66 -26.60
CA VAL A 249 -3.96 -15.07 -26.19
C VAL A 249 -2.80 -15.84 -26.81
N SER A 250 -2.02 -16.51 -25.96
CA SER A 250 -1.01 -17.45 -26.44
C SER A 250 -1.67 -18.62 -27.20
N ARG A 251 -1.06 -19.05 -28.28
CA ARG A 251 -1.53 -20.19 -29.09
C ARG A 251 -1.54 -21.52 -28.33
N GLU A 252 -0.89 -21.59 -27.19
CA GLU A 252 -0.78 -22.77 -26.33
C GLU A 252 -1.90 -22.86 -25.31
N VAL A 253 -2.78 -21.87 -25.22
CA VAL A 253 -3.84 -21.82 -24.20
C VAL A 253 -4.92 -22.84 -24.56
N ASN A 254 -5.10 -23.78 -23.64
CA ASN A 254 -6.16 -24.80 -23.71
C ASN A 254 -7.30 -24.40 -22.79
N LEU A 255 -8.52 -24.25 -23.34
CA LEU A 255 -9.74 -23.96 -22.61
C LEU A 255 -10.63 -25.20 -22.56
N GLN A 256 -10.91 -25.69 -21.36
CA GLN A 256 -11.92 -26.76 -21.14
C GLN A 256 -13.14 -26.13 -20.47
N MET A 257 -14.31 -26.39 -21.03
CA MET A 257 -15.59 -25.96 -20.50
C MET A 257 -16.23 -27.07 -19.67
N LYS A 258 -16.64 -26.77 -18.45
CA LYS A 258 -17.38 -27.62 -17.55
C LYS A 258 -18.74 -26.96 -17.24
N GLU A 259 -19.66 -27.71 -16.67
CA GLU A 259 -21.00 -27.22 -16.29
C GLU A 259 -20.90 -26.01 -15.32
N ASP A 260 -19.98 -26.07 -14.36
CA ASP A 260 -19.84 -25.15 -13.23
C ASP A 260 -18.58 -24.31 -13.28
N GLY A 261 -17.74 -24.46 -14.32
CA GLY A 261 -16.48 -23.72 -14.41
C GLY A 261 -15.75 -23.92 -15.72
N LEU A 262 -14.58 -23.26 -15.81
CA LEU A 262 -13.65 -23.41 -16.91
C LEU A 262 -12.30 -23.90 -16.37
N VAL A 263 -11.50 -24.50 -17.22
CA VAL A 263 -10.09 -24.78 -16.96
C VAL A 263 -9.28 -24.14 -18.08
N ILE A 264 -8.38 -23.26 -17.73
CA ILE A 264 -7.47 -22.57 -18.65
C ILE A 264 -6.03 -22.93 -18.24
N GLY A 265 -5.41 -23.81 -19.03
CA GLY A 265 -4.10 -24.35 -18.67
C GLY A 265 -4.14 -25.09 -17.34
N ASP A 266 -3.41 -24.60 -16.35
CA ASP A 266 -3.32 -25.13 -14.99
C ASP A 266 -4.25 -24.45 -13.97
N LYS A 267 -5.03 -23.48 -14.41
CA LYS A 267 -5.96 -22.71 -13.54
C LYS A 267 -7.40 -23.19 -13.72
N ALA A 268 -8.11 -23.33 -12.62
CA ALA A 268 -9.55 -23.38 -12.66
C ALA A 268 -10.11 -21.95 -12.71
N VAL A 269 -11.22 -21.75 -13.39
CA VAL A 269 -11.99 -20.51 -13.39
C VAL A 269 -13.39 -20.80 -12.91
N ARG A 270 -13.86 -20.03 -11.93
CA ARG A 270 -15.23 -20.10 -11.40
C ARG A 270 -15.87 -18.72 -11.51
N CYS A 271 -16.96 -18.65 -12.24
CA CYS A 271 -17.75 -17.43 -12.38
C CYS A 271 -19.01 -17.53 -11.54
N LEU A 272 -19.21 -16.51 -10.71
CA LEU A 272 -20.38 -16.38 -9.86
C LEU A 272 -21.08 -15.05 -10.17
N SER A 273 -22.41 -15.05 -10.14
CA SER A 273 -23.22 -13.83 -10.28
C SER A 273 -24.00 -13.54 -9.00
N VAL A 274 -24.27 -12.26 -8.77
CA VAL A 274 -25.11 -11.82 -7.66
C VAL A 274 -26.58 -12.17 -7.95
N ASN A 275 -27.16 -12.99 -7.07
CA ASN A 275 -28.58 -13.33 -7.10
C ASN A 275 -29.43 -12.43 -6.22
N SER A 276 -28.91 -11.99 -5.06
CA SER A 276 -29.62 -11.14 -4.13
C SER A 276 -28.69 -10.09 -3.53
N TYR A 277 -29.23 -8.89 -3.34
CA TYR A 277 -28.55 -7.74 -2.75
C TYR A 277 -28.95 -7.58 -1.28
N PRO A 278 -28.09 -6.99 -0.42
CA PRO A 278 -28.47 -6.60 0.92
C PRO A 278 -29.54 -5.49 0.91
N LYS A 279 -30.24 -5.30 2.03
CA LYS A 279 -31.24 -4.25 2.15
C LYS A 279 -30.65 -2.85 2.22
N GLU A 280 -29.48 -2.72 2.83
CA GLU A 280 -28.73 -1.48 2.99
C GLU A 280 -27.30 -1.69 2.52
N TRP A 281 -26.81 -0.78 1.71
CA TRP A 281 -25.46 -0.82 1.18
C TRP A 281 -25.00 0.57 0.76
N SER A 282 -23.70 0.84 0.91
CA SER A 282 -23.08 2.10 0.48
C SER A 282 -21.78 1.82 -0.26
N LEU A 283 -21.30 2.80 -1.01
CA LEU A 283 -20.03 2.69 -1.75
C LEU A 283 -18.87 2.31 -0.82
N ALA A 284 -18.81 2.89 0.38
CA ALA A 284 -17.76 2.58 1.36
C ALA A 284 -17.69 1.09 1.75
N MET A 285 -18.81 0.37 1.67
CA MET A 285 -18.90 -1.05 2.01
C MET A 285 -18.37 -1.97 0.88
N THR A 286 -18.22 -1.45 -0.35
CA THR A 286 -17.71 -2.25 -1.49
C THR A 286 -16.28 -2.72 -1.27
N ARG A 287 -15.53 -2.07 -0.37
CA ARG A 287 -14.22 -2.56 0.07
C ARG A 287 -14.28 -3.97 0.67
N ASP A 288 -15.41 -4.42 1.16
CA ASP A 288 -15.58 -5.76 1.70
C ASP A 288 -15.67 -6.85 0.62
N PHE A 289 -15.84 -6.49 -0.65
CA PHE A 289 -15.79 -7.46 -1.77
C PHE A 289 -14.42 -8.12 -1.92
N ILE A 290 -13.34 -7.46 -1.48
CA ILE A 290 -11.99 -7.98 -1.59
C ILE A 290 -11.53 -8.80 -0.36
N GLY A 291 -12.39 -8.95 0.65
CA GLY A 291 -12.13 -9.68 1.89
C GLY A 291 -12.52 -8.87 3.14
N ASP A 292 -12.79 -9.55 4.24
CA ASP A 292 -13.07 -8.88 5.51
C ASP A 292 -11.78 -8.31 6.13
N PHE A 293 -11.86 -7.08 6.63
CA PHE A 293 -10.69 -6.40 7.20
C PHE A 293 -10.25 -6.96 8.56
N PHE A 294 -11.19 -7.49 9.35
CA PHE A 294 -10.95 -7.97 10.70
C PHE A 294 -10.88 -9.50 10.82
N GLN A 295 -11.45 -10.22 9.85
CA GLN A 295 -11.55 -11.69 9.89
C GLN A 295 -10.67 -12.32 8.81
N GLU A 296 -9.57 -12.95 9.21
CA GLU A 296 -8.64 -13.61 8.27
C GLU A 296 -9.25 -14.81 7.54
N THR A 297 -10.28 -15.43 8.11
CA THR A 297 -10.98 -16.57 7.50
C THR A 297 -11.88 -16.17 6.34
N LEU A 298 -12.29 -14.90 6.28
CA LEU A 298 -13.14 -14.34 5.25
C LEU A 298 -12.30 -13.53 4.23
N GLN A 299 -11.25 -14.15 3.69
CA GLN A 299 -10.45 -13.63 2.59
C GLN A 299 -10.73 -14.37 1.30
N VAL A 300 -10.49 -13.73 0.16
CA VAL A 300 -10.54 -14.39 -1.15
C VAL A 300 -9.24 -15.17 -1.36
N PRO A 301 -9.27 -16.50 -1.53
CA PRO A 301 -8.09 -17.36 -1.47
C PRO A 301 -7.33 -17.51 -2.79
N CYS A 302 -7.68 -16.73 -3.81
CA CYS A 302 -7.07 -16.78 -5.15
C CYS A 302 -7.11 -15.40 -5.81
N ALA A 303 -6.47 -15.25 -6.96
CA ALA A 303 -6.70 -14.11 -7.84
C ALA A 303 -8.17 -14.07 -8.26
N PHE A 304 -8.73 -12.88 -8.43
CA PHE A 304 -10.13 -12.72 -8.80
C PHE A 304 -10.41 -11.38 -9.49
N VAL A 305 -11.52 -11.34 -10.23
CA VAL A 305 -12.07 -10.10 -10.78
C VAL A 305 -13.48 -9.91 -10.23
N SER A 306 -13.75 -8.76 -9.63
CA SER A 306 -15.11 -8.31 -9.29
C SER A 306 -15.57 -7.32 -10.34
N THR A 307 -16.71 -7.60 -10.97
CA THR A 307 -17.20 -6.85 -12.13
C THR A 307 -18.62 -6.35 -11.91
N ILE A 308 -18.86 -5.10 -12.25
CA ILE A 308 -20.20 -4.60 -12.56
C ILE A 308 -20.27 -4.25 -14.04
N GLY A 309 -21.23 -4.85 -14.73
CA GLY A 309 -21.61 -4.53 -16.10
C GLY A 309 -22.94 -3.79 -16.09
N ILE A 310 -23.00 -2.62 -16.71
CA ILE A 310 -24.14 -1.69 -16.72
C ILE A 310 -24.57 -1.50 -18.15
N GLN A 311 -25.79 -1.82 -18.48
CA GLN A 311 -26.40 -1.50 -19.76
C GLN A 311 -27.30 -0.29 -19.61
N ILE A 312 -27.10 0.70 -20.46
CA ILE A 312 -27.95 1.90 -20.55
C ILE A 312 -29.19 1.54 -21.38
N PRO A 313 -30.37 1.48 -20.77
CA PRO A 313 -31.59 1.12 -21.50
C PRO A 313 -32.17 2.32 -22.26
N ASP A 314 -33.06 2.05 -23.19
CA ASP A 314 -33.94 3.09 -23.76
C ASP A 314 -34.77 3.74 -22.65
N ARG A 315 -34.66 5.06 -22.53
CA ARG A 315 -35.26 5.84 -21.42
C ARG A 315 -36.78 5.77 -21.46
N GLU A 316 -37.37 5.94 -22.63
CA GLU A 316 -38.83 5.94 -22.76
C GLU A 316 -39.43 4.55 -22.53
N ALA A 317 -38.78 3.51 -23.07
CA ALA A 317 -39.21 2.12 -22.85
C ALA A 317 -39.10 1.76 -21.36
N MET A 318 -38.08 2.24 -20.68
CA MET A 318 -37.87 2.01 -19.25
C MET A 318 -38.97 2.72 -18.43
N GLN A 319 -39.25 3.98 -18.74
CA GLN A 319 -40.27 4.77 -18.04
C GLN A 319 -41.65 4.11 -18.20
N ARG A 320 -42.02 3.70 -19.42
CA ARG A 320 -43.25 2.92 -19.68
C ARG A 320 -43.33 1.64 -18.86
N MET A 321 -42.21 0.90 -18.77
CA MET A 321 -42.13 -0.33 -17.99
C MET A 321 -42.30 -0.08 -16.49
N VAL A 322 -41.67 0.98 -15.94
CA VAL A 322 -41.82 1.37 -14.54
C VAL A 322 -43.27 1.72 -14.23
N THR A 323 -43.91 2.60 -15.04
CA THR A 323 -45.29 3.00 -14.84
C THR A 323 -46.26 1.82 -14.83
N LEU A 324 -46.06 0.90 -15.75
CA LEU A 324 -46.89 -0.33 -15.83
C LEU A 324 -46.68 -1.25 -14.60
N LYS A 325 -45.46 -1.46 -14.18
CA LYS A 325 -45.13 -2.33 -13.02
C LYS A 325 -45.53 -1.67 -11.70
N ALA A 326 -45.33 -0.37 -11.57
CA ALA A 326 -45.74 0.38 -10.39
C ALA A 326 -47.25 0.37 -10.24
N SER A 327 -48.01 0.69 -11.32
CA SER A 327 -49.48 0.62 -11.31
C SER A 327 -50.00 -0.74 -10.87
N ARG A 328 -49.42 -1.81 -11.39
CA ARG A 328 -49.80 -3.19 -11.00
C ARG A 328 -49.46 -3.51 -9.55
N ALA A 329 -48.29 -3.13 -9.10
CA ALA A 329 -47.84 -3.39 -7.72
C ALA A 329 -48.66 -2.58 -6.71
N ILE A 330 -48.98 -1.33 -7.01
CA ILE A 330 -49.87 -0.46 -6.20
C ILE A 330 -51.28 -1.04 -6.14
N GLN A 331 -51.89 -1.38 -7.28
CA GLN A 331 -53.20 -2.03 -7.31
C GLN A 331 -53.26 -3.31 -6.50
N THR A 332 -52.19 -4.13 -6.56
CA THR A 332 -52.10 -5.36 -5.78
C THR A 332 -51.93 -5.07 -4.30
N ALA A 333 -51.19 -4.02 -3.92
CA ALA A 333 -51.01 -3.56 -2.53
C ALA A 333 -52.29 -2.99 -1.93
N ASP A 334 -53.17 -2.38 -2.76
CA ASP A 334 -54.47 -1.83 -2.34
C ASP A 334 -55.56 -2.91 -2.30
N SER A 335 -55.25 -4.15 -2.69
CA SER A 335 -56.20 -5.24 -2.69
C SER A 335 -56.49 -5.80 -1.31
N PRO A 336 -57.67 -6.37 -1.04
CA PRO A 336 -57.99 -6.98 0.25
C PRO A 336 -56.98 -8.09 0.67
N MET A 337 -56.38 -8.80 -0.29
CA MET A 337 -55.35 -9.83 -0.05
C MET A 337 -54.07 -9.26 0.55
N ALA A 338 -53.73 -8.00 0.31
CA ALA A 338 -52.52 -7.40 0.83
C ALA A 338 -52.52 -7.29 2.38
N LYS A 339 -53.70 -7.26 3.03
CA LYS A 339 -53.82 -7.31 4.49
C LYS A 339 -53.25 -8.59 5.11
N PHE A 340 -53.26 -9.70 4.34
CA PHE A 340 -52.76 -10.99 4.78
C PHE A 340 -51.34 -11.30 4.29
N LEU A 341 -50.79 -10.48 3.38
CA LEU A 341 -49.48 -10.66 2.77
C LEU A 341 -48.65 -9.34 2.85
N PRO A 342 -47.92 -9.10 3.95
CA PRO A 342 -47.14 -7.89 4.15
C PRO A 342 -46.17 -7.57 3.00
N ASP A 343 -45.67 -8.61 2.30
CA ASP A 343 -44.75 -8.44 1.16
C ASP A 343 -45.41 -7.69 -0.01
N LEU A 344 -46.71 -7.81 -0.19
CA LEU A 344 -47.42 -7.07 -1.24
C LEU A 344 -47.48 -5.59 -0.93
N LEU A 345 -47.69 -5.22 0.33
CA LEU A 345 -47.68 -3.84 0.79
C LEU A 345 -46.26 -3.21 0.64
N ASN A 346 -45.25 -3.97 1.00
CA ASN A 346 -43.86 -3.52 0.87
C ASN A 346 -43.49 -3.33 -0.62
N ARG A 347 -43.85 -4.28 -1.47
CA ARG A 347 -43.63 -4.19 -2.91
C ARG A 347 -44.36 -3.00 -3.53
N GLY A 348 -45.57 -2.70 -3.10
CA GLY A 348 -46.31 -1.53 -3.54
C GLY A 348 -45.61 -0.21 -3.16
N ARG A 349 -45.10 -0.12 -1.94
CA ARG A 349 -44.32 1.05 -1.47
C ARG A 349 -42.99 1.21 -2.24
N GLU A 350 -42.26 0.13 -2.45
CA GLU A 350 -41.03 0.13 -3.21
C GLU A 350 -41.27 0.60 -4.65
N TRP A 351 -42.27 0.09 -5.34
CA TRP A 351 -42.59 0.51 -6.69
C TRP A 351 -43.10 1.95 -6.77
N ARG A 352 -43.81 2.44 -5.76
CA ARG A 352 -44.20 3.86 -5.68
C ARG A 352 -42.96 4.73 -5.58
N LYS A 353 -42.04 4.39 -4.70
CA LYS A 353 -40.77 5.10 -4.57
C LYS A 353 -39.96 5.11 -5.88
N VAL A 354 -39.85 3.96 -6.56
CA VAL A 354 -39.16 3.88 -7.86
C VAL A 354 -39.85 4.76 -8.90
N GLN A 355 -41.18 4.85 -8.90
CA GLN A 355 -41.91 5.74 -9.79
C GLN A 355 -41.65 7.21 -9.48
N ASP A 356 -41.73 7.60 -8.22
CA ASP A 356 -41.41 8.95 -7.75
C ASP A 356 -39.97 9.35 -8.11
N ASP A 357 -38.99 8.43 -7.94
CA ASP A 357 -37.60 8.62 -8.33
C ASP A 357 -37.47 8.87 -9.84
N VAL A 358 -38.13 8.06 -10.66
CA VAL A 358 -38.10 8.21 -12.13
C VAL A 358 -38.81 9.50 -12.59
N ASP A 359 -39.92 9.83 -11.97
CA ASP A 359 -40.67 11.09 -12.26
C ASP A 359 -39.88 12.33 -11.83
N SER A 360 -39.01 12.22 -10.82
CA SER A 360 -38.05 13.26 -10.41
C SER A 360 -36.79 13.33 -11.28
N GLY A 361 -36.68 12.47 -12.30
CA GLY A 361 -35.57 12.47 -13.26
C GLY A 361 -34.44 11.43 -13.00
N ILE A 362 -34.56 10.65 -11.93
CA ILE A 362 -33.61 9.57 -11.65
C ILE A 362 -33.80 8.45 -12.69
N SER A 363 -32.75 8.14 -13.42
CA SER A 363 -32.79 7.09 -14.43
C SER A 363 -32.50 5.70 -13.82
N LEU A 364 -32.99 4.68 -14.51
CA LEU A 364 -32.73 3.28 -14.18
C LEU A 364 -31.66 2.71 -15.11
N ALA A 365 -30.88 1.77 -14.60
CA ALA A 365 -29.93 1.00 -15.38
C ALA A 365 -30.18 -0.51 -15.24
N ARG A 366 -29.76 -1.27 -16.22
CA ARG A 366 -29.75 -2.73 -16.15
C ARG A 366 -28.34 -3.18 -15.81
N VAL A 367 -28.19 -3.93 -14.73
CA VAL A 367 -26.87 -4.31 -14.23
C VAL A 367 -26.71 -5.79 -14.06
N TRP A 368 -25.48 -6.22 -14.22
CA TRP A 368 -24.98 -7.53 -13.84
C TRP A 368 -23.79 -7.37 -12.91
N HIS A 369 -23.76 -8.08 -11.80
CA HIS A 369 -22.61 -8.18 -10.93
C HIS A 369 -22.07 -9.60 -10.96
N GLY A 370 -20.77 -9.72 -11.21
CA GLY A 370 -20.09 -10.99 -11.24
C GLY A 370 -18.77 -10.98 -10.48
N VAL A 371 -18.39 -12.19 -10.05
CA VAL A 371 -17.07 -12.44 -9.46
C VAL A 371 -16.47 -13.63 -10.19
N THR A 372 -15.35 -13.42 -10.84
CA THR A 372 -14.57 -14.48 -11.50
C THR A 372 -13.36 -14.82 -10.64
N LEU A 373 -13.24 -16.08 -10.25
CA LEU A 373 -12.18 -16.62 -9.42
C LEU A 373 -11.20 -17.43 -10.26
N TYR A 374 -9.90 -17.34 -9.95
CA TYR A 374 -8.81 -18.06 -10.62
C TYR A 374 -8.02 -18.91 -9.60
N PRO A 375 -8.64 -19.91 -8.98
CA PRO A 375 -7.97 -20.80 -8.05
C PRO A 375 -7.06 -21.80 -8.77
N GLN A 376 -6.11 -22.39 -8.04
CA GLN A 376 -5.37 -23.56 -8.52
C GLN A 376 -6.33 -24.75 -8.76
N LEU A 377 -5.93 -25.63 -9.68
CA LEU A 377 -6.68 -26.88 -9.91
C LEU A 377 -6.81 -27.66 -8.59
N GLY A 378 -8.03 -28.14 -8.33
CA GLY A 378 -8.36 -28.87 -7.09
C GLY A 378 -8.81 -27.98 -5.92
N LEU A 379 -8.60 -26.66 -5.96
CA LEU A 379 -9.04 -25.72 -4.91
C LEU A 379 -10.26 -24.89 -5.29
N ALA A 380 -10.88 -25.17 -6.45
CA ALA A 380 -11.97 -24.37 -6.99
C ALA A 380 -13.21 -24.35 -6.08
N ASP A 381 -13.63 -25.50 -5.57
CA ASP A 381 -14.82 -25.62 -4.72
C ASP A 381 -14.60 -24.95 -3.34
N GLN A 382 -13.38 -25.05 -2.81
CA GLN A 382 -13.01 -24.36 -1.58
C GLN A 382 -13.05 -22.86 -1.77
N ALA A 383 -12.44 -22.34 -2.85
CA ALA A 383 -12.43 -20.90 -3.16
C ALA A 383 -13.86 -20.37 -3.36
N GLU A 384 -14.69 -21.10 -4.08
CA GLU A 384 -16.11 -20.80 -4.27
C GLU A 384 -16.85 -20.69 -2.94
N SER A 385 -16.69 -21.69 -2.07
CA SER A 385 -17.37 -21.73 -0.77
C SER A 385 -16.93 -20.57 0.13
N GLN A 386 -15.63 -20.24 0.16
CA GLN A 386 -15.11 -19.14 0.96
C GLN A 386 -15.62 -17.78 0.48
N VAL A 387 -15.65 -17.55 -0.84
CA VAL A 387 -16.16 -16.31 -1.42
C VAL A 387 -17.66 -16.17 -1.21
N LYS A 388 -18.42 -17.23 -1.38
CA LYS A 388 -19.86 -17.24 -1.05
C LYS A 388 -20.10 -16.90 0.42
N SER A 389 -19.30 -17.43 1.33
CA SER A 389 -19.39 -17.14 2.76
C SER A 389 -19.04 -15.69 3.08
N LEU A 390 -17.99 -15.13 2.44
CA LEU A 390 -17.63 -13.72 2.55
C LEU A 390 -18.80 -12.83 2.14
N TYR A 391 -19.33 -13.02 0.93
CA TYR A 391 -20.43 -12.20 0.41
C TYR A 391 -21.70 -12.36 1.23
N LEU A 392 -22.02 -13.59 1.64
CA LEU A 392 -23.18 -13.86 2.50
C LEU A 392 -23.08 -13.16 3.86
N SER A 393 -21.89 -13.11 4.45
CA SER A 393 -21.65 -12.38 5.71
C SER A 393 -21.97 -10.88 5.59
N LYS A 394 -21.97 -10.32 4.37
CA LYS A 394 -22.29 -8.94 4.05
C LYS A 394 -23.71 -8.79 3.49
N GLY A 395 -24.50 -9.85 3.47
CA GLY A 395 -25.89 -9.85 2.97
C GLY A 395 -26.04 -10.05 1.46
N TRP A 396 -24.94 -10.29 0.75
CA TRP A 396 -24.96 -10.60 -0.68
C TRP A 396 -25.07 -12.10 -0.91
N LYS A 397 -25.88 -12.52 -1.86
CA LYS A 397 -25.96 -13.93 -2.24
C LYS A 397 -25.38 -14.14 -3.63
N LEU A 398 -24.33 -14.94 -3.73
CA LEU A 398 -23.71 -15.34 -4.98
C LEU A 398 -24.18 -16.74 -5.39
N GLU A 399 -24.36 -16.93 -6.70
CA GLU A 399 -24.65 -18.24 -7.31
C GLU A 399 -23.68 -18.50 -8.47
N VAL A 400 -23.36 -19.78 -8.69
CA VAL A 400 -22.50 -20.21 -9.78
C VAL A 400 -23.26 -20.08 -11.10
N ASP A 401 -22.63 -19.53 -12.11
CA ASP A 401 -23.21 -19.36 -13.45
C ASP A 401 -23.14 -20.67 -14.25
N ARG A 402 -23.87 -21.68 -13.82
CA ARG A 402 -23.89 -22.97 -14.51
C ARG A 402 -24.27 -22.82 -15.98
N PHE A 403 -23.50 -23.45 -16.86
CA PHE A 403 -23.63 -23.42 -18.32
C PHE A 403 -23.38 -22.03 -18.97
N LEU A 404 -23.15 -20.95 -18.18
CA LEU A 404 -22.89 -19.59 -18.65
C LEU A 404 -21.49 -19.12 -18.29
N GLN A 405 -20.59 -20.03 -17.92
CA GLN A 405 -19.26 -19.69 -17.42
C GLN A 405 -18.43 -18.91 -18.42
N VAL A 406 -18.54 -19.23 -19.72
CA VAL A 406 -17.80 -18.52 -20.77
C VAL A 406 -18.27 -17.06 -20.87
N GLN A 407 -19.58 -16.82 -20.88
CA GLN A 407 -20.13 -15.47 -20.97
C GLN A 407 -19.73 -14.63 -19.74
N SER A 408 -19.84 -15.22 -18.56
CA SER A 408 -19.47 -14.54 -17.30
C SER A 408 -17.97 -14.30 -17.21
N PHE A 409 -17.15 -15.24 -17.69
CA PHE A 409 -15.70 -15.06 -17.81
C PHE A 409 -15.37 -13.91 -18.76
N LEU A 410 -15.96 -13.88 -19.95
CA LEU A 410 -15.74 -12.80 -20.91
C LEU A 410 -16.19 -11.45 -20.34
N ALA A 411 -17.30 -11.40 -19.61
CA ALA A 411 -17.77 -10.18 -18.95
C ALA A 411 -16.83 -9.68 -17.85
N GLY A 412 -15.92 -10.52 -17.36
CA GLY A 412 -14.86 -10.13 -16.41
C GLY A 412 -13.63 -9.52 -17.07
N LEU A 413 -13.50 -9.56 -18.41
CA LEU A 413 -12.38 -9.00 -19.13
C LEU A 413 -12.63 -7.50 -19.44
N PRO A 414 -11.63 -6.61 -19.38
CA PRO A 414 -11.80 -5.18 -19.62
C PRO A 414 -12.41 -4.89 -20.98
N GLY A 415 -13.46 -4.06 -21.02
CA GLY A 415 -14.15 -3.68 -22.26
C GLY A 415 -14.96 -4.82 -22.94
N ARG A 416 -15.11 -5.97 -22.28
CA ARG A 416 -15.83 -7.12 -22.84
C ARG A 416 -17.28 -7.24 -22.39
N PHE A 417 -17.70 -6.51 -21.37
CA PHE A 417 -19.14 -6.31 -21.15
C PHE A 417 -19.64 -5.29 -22.17
N ASP A 418 -19.53 -5.65 -23.45
CA ASP A 418 -19.95 -4.83 -24.57
C ASP A 418 -21.45 -4.96 -24.85
N PRO A 419 -22.04 -4.13 -25.72
CA PRO A 419 -23.47 -4.17 -26.04
C PRO A 419 -24.00 -5.54 -26.46
N HIS A 420 -23.16 -6.37 -27.10
CA HIS A 420 -23.58 -7.71 -27.56
C HIS A 420 -23.65 -8.68 -26.41
N LEU A 421 -22.63 -8.72 -25.56
CA LEU A 421 -22.63 -9.57 -24.39
C LEU A 421 -23.74 -9.15 -23.41
N ALA A 422 -23.96 -7.84 -23.25
CA ALA A 422 -25.08 -7.32 -22.45
C ALA A 422 -26.45 -7.76 -22.98
N GLN A 423 -26.62 -7.85 -24.30
CA GLN A 423 -27.83 -8.37 -24.92
C GLN A 423 -28.03 -9.85 -24.62
N ASP A 424 -26.98 -10.68 -24.67
CA ASP A 424 -27.02 -12.08 -24.27
C ASP A 424 -27.48 -12.22 -22.80
N PHE A 425 -26.86 -11.41 -21.88
CA PHE A 425 -27.29 -11.41 -20.48
C PHE A 425 -28.75 -10.98 -20.30
N ALA A 426 -29.23 -10.04 -21.10
CA ALA A 426 -30.63 -9.63 -21.08
C ALA A 426 -31.55 -10.78 -21.52
N GLN A 427 -31.19 -11.53 -22.59
CA GLN A 427 -31.94 -12.69 -23.07
C GLN A 427 -32.00 -13.81 -22.03
N PHE A 428 -30.89 -14.04 -21.31
CA PHE A 428 -30.80 -15.01 -20.21
C PHE A 428 -31.39 -14.49 -18.90
N LYS A 429 -32.01 -13.28 -18.89
CA LYS A 429 -32.59 -12.64 -17.71
C LYS A 429 -31.59 -12.48 -16.55
N ARG A 430 -30.33 -12.27 -16.87
CA ARG A 430 -29.27 -12.08 -15.88
C ARG A 430 -29.10 -10.63 -15.47
N LEU A 431 -29.68 -9.67 -16.20
CA LEU A 431 -29.65 -8.25 -15.85
C LEU A 431 -30.73 -7.93 -14.82
N ARG A 432 -30.34 -7.13 -13.81
CA ARG A 432 -31.23 -6.57 -12.80
C ARG A 432 -31.45 -5.08 -13.11
N THR A 433 -32.67 -4.59 -12.90
CA THR A 433 -32.97 -3.16 -13.06
C THR A 433 -32.91 -2.50 -11.70
N ILE A 434 -32.00 -1.52 -11.54
CA ILE A 434 -31.79 -0.75 -10.31
C ILE A 434 -31.62 0.73 -10.63
N THR A 435 -31.78 1.61 -9.65
CA THR A 435 -31.53 3.06 -9.81
C THR A 435 -30.05 3.35 -9.97
N GLN A 436 -29.72 4.43 -10.66
CA GLN A 436 -28.33 4.87 -10.84
C GLN A 436 -27.61 5.09 -9.51
N PHE A 437 -28.32 5.57 -8.49
CA PHE A 437 -27.78 5.68 -7.14
C PHE A 437 -27.31 4.33 -6.59
N ASN A 438 -28.11 3.29 -6.74
CA ASN A 438 -27.72 1.94 -6.32
C ASN A 438 -26.58 1.39 -7.16
N VAL A 439 -26.52 1.73 -8.45
CA VAL A 439 -25.40 1.35 -9.32
C VAL A 439 -24.08 1.85 -8.73
N VAL A 440 -23.99 3.17 -8.49
CA VAL A 440 -22.79 3.80 -7.94
C VAL A 440 -22.38 3.16 -6.61
N ASN A 441 -23.35 2.96 -5.72
CA ASN A 441 -23.09 2.38 -4.41
C ASN A 441 -22.61 0.92 -4.45
N THR A 442 -22.71 0.25 -5.58
CA THR A 442 -22.27 -1.14 -5.76
C THR A 442 -21.06 -1.32 -6.67
N MET A 443 -20.46 -0.21 -7.13
CA MET A 443 -19.28 -0.26 -7.99
C MET A 443 -18.04 -0.74 -7.25
N PRO A 444 -17.28 -1.70 -7.78
CA PRO A 444 -16.07 -2.23 -7.15
C PRO A 444 -14.86 -1.31 -7.42
N VAL A 445 -14.88 -0.09 -6.91
CA VAL A 445 -13.81 0.91 -7.09
C VAL A 445 -12.93 1.08 -5.85
N LEU A 446 -13.18 0.31 -4.80
CA LEU A 446 -12.45 0.39 -3.56
C LEU A 446 -11.55 -0.82 -3.35
N ALA A 447 -10.31 -0.54 -2.91
CA ALA A 447 -9.36 -1.57 -2.48
C ALA A 447 -8.55 -1.09 -1.28
N GLU A 448 -7.44 -1.74 -0.97
CA GLU A 448 -6.48 -1.23 0.00
C GLU A 448 -5.62 -0.13 -0.62
N TRP A 449 -5.08 0.73 0.21
CA TRP A 449 -4.17 1.78 -0.22
C TRP A 449 -2.88 1.19 -0.79
N SER A 450 -2.46 1.65 -1.96
CA SER A 450 -1.23 1.20 -2.64
C SER A 450 0.04 1.93 -2.18
N GLY A 451 -0.11 2.93 -1.30
CA GLY A 451 1.02 3.67 -0.74
C GLY A 451 1.33 4.97 -1.47
N THR A 452 2.54 5.47 -1.22
CA THR A 452 3.14 6.63 -1.89
C THR A 452 3.74 6.22 -3.24
N ALA A 453 4.05 7.20 -4.09
CA ALA A 453 4.63 6.92 -5.40
C ALA A 453 6.08 6.40 -5.32
N SER A 454 6.84 6.84 -4.33
CA SER A 454 8.25 6.49 -4.16
C SER A 454 8.45 5.18 -3.38
N PRO A 455 9.27 4.22 -3.87
CA PRO A 455 9.44 2.91 -3.26
C PRO A 455 10.52 2.91 -2.15
N LEU A 456 10.29 3.59 -1.03
CA LEU A 456 11.21 3.58 0.10
C LEU A 456 11.04 2.34 0.98
N LEU A 457 9.89 2.23 1.67
CA LEU A 457 9.49 1.03 2.42
C LEU A 457 8.53 0.21 1.56
N MET A 458 8.53 -1.09 1.73
CA MET A 458 7.55 -1.97 1.13
C MET A 458 6.83 -2.78 2.20
N LEU A 459 5.53 -2.52 2.33
CA LEU A 459 4.62 -3.20 3.23
C LEU A 459 3.53 -3.92 2.43
N SER A 460 2.71 -4.68 3.11
CA SER A 460 1.56 -5.35 2.49
C SER A 460 0.31 -5.17 3.34
N GLY A 461 -0.82 -4.86 2.73
CA GLY A 461 -2.11 -4.73 3.42
C GLY A 461 -2.64 -6.06 3.96
N ARG A 462 -3.69 -6.01 4.74
CA ARG A 462 -4.34 -7.22 5.30
C ARG A 462 -4.97 -8.11 4.24
N ARG A 463 -5.36 -7.52 3.10
CA ARG A 463 -5.96 -8.20 1.95
C ARG A 463 -4.96 -8.44 0.82
N GLY A 464 -3.68 -8.16 1.10
CA GLY A 464 -2.55 -8.52 0.25
C GLY A 464 -2.00 -7.41 -0.65
N GLN A 465 -2.60 -6.22 -0.71
CA GLN A 465 -2.07 -5.10 -1.49
C GLN A 465 -0.65 -4.76 -1.09
N LEU A 466 0.30 -4.82 -2.02
CA LEU A 466 1.61 -4.21 -1.81
C LEU A 466 1.47 -2.69 -1.76
N MET A 467 2.19 -2.07 -0.84
CA MET A 467 2.21 -0.62 -0.68
C MET A 467 3.63 -0.11 -0.46
N PHE A 468 3.94 1.01 -1.08
CA PHE A 468 5.15 1.76 -0.81
C PHE A 468 4.87 2.86 0.21
N ILE A 469 5.79 3.06 1.12
CA ILE A 469 5.71 4.14 2.09
C ILE A 469 6.99 4.94 2.01
N ASP A 470 6.87 6.21 1.66
CA ASP A 470 7.97 7.16 1.71
C ASP A 470 7.53 8.41 2.47
N MET A 471 8.11 8.62 3.63
CA MET A 471 7.81 9.80 4.47
C MET A 471 8.22 11.10 3.78
N PHE A 472 9.17 11.03 2.84
CA PHE A 472 9.67 12.19 2.08
C PHE A 472 8.81 12.51 0.84
N ASP A 473 7.93 11.61 0.43
CA ASP A 473 6.97 11.79 -0.65
C ASP A 473 5.63 12.30 -0.09
N ASN A 474 5.65 13.57 0.34
CA ASN A 474 4.50 14.21 0.97
C ASN A 474 4.41 15.70 0.52
N ASN A 475 3.22 16.07 0.03
CA ASN A 475 2.96 17.41 -0.49
C ASN A 475 2.95 18.52 0.59
N GLN A 476 2.89 18.16 1.86
CA GLN A 476 2.90 19.12 2.97
C GLN A 476 4.31 19.51 3.39
N GLY A 477 5.32 18.74 2.95
CA GLY A 477 6.73 19.04 3.18
C GLY A 477 7.18 18.82 4.62
N ASN A 478 6.41 18.13 5.46
CA ASN A 478 6.84 17.71 6.79
C ASN A 478 7.09 16.20 6.78
N TYR A 479 8.34 15.81 6.99
CA TYR A 479 8.81 14.44 6.90
C TYR A 479 8.97 13.76 8.26
N ASN A 480 8.73 14.51 9.34
CA ASN A 480 8.89 14.02 10.71
C ASN A 480 7.84 12.96 11.04
N GLY A 481 8.24 12.03 11.89
CA GLY A 481 7.37 10.95 12.30
C GLY A 481 7.51 10.54 13.76
N ALA A 482 6.47 9.84 14.25
CA ALA A 482 6.42 9.25 15.56
C ALA A 482 6.09 7.75 15.45
N VAL A 483 6.81 6.92 16.19
CA VAL A 483 6.58 5.48 16.28
C VAL A 483 6.14 5.14 17.69
N VAL A 484 5.00 4.46 17.81
CA VAL A 484 4.48 4.00 19.10
C VAL A 484 4.30 2.50 19.07
N ALA A 485 4.93 1.81 20.03
CA ALA A 485 5.02 0.36 19.97
C ALA A 485 5.18 -0.24 21.37
N SER A 486 4.18 -1.00 21.84
CA SER A 486 4.33 -1.70 23.13
C SER A 486 5.51 -2.67 23.11
N SER A 487 6.07 -2.99 24.27
CA SER A 487 7.18 -3.95 24.38
C SER A 487 6.87 -5.27 23.66
N GLY A 488 7.82 -5.78 22.89
CA GLY A 488 7.67 -7.01 22.10
C GLY A 488 6.77 -6.90 20.87
N SER A 489 6.32 -5.71 20.47
CA SER A 489 5.50 -5.50 19.26
C SER A 489 6.31 -5.39 17.96
N GLY A 490 7.64 -5.37 18.04
CA GLY A 490 8.53 -5.26 16.88
C GLY A 490 9.04 -3.85 16.60
N LYS A 491 9.07 -2.93 17.57
CA LYS A 491 9.54 -1.55 17.43
C LYS A 491 10.91 -1.46 16.75
N SER A 492 11.94 -2.04 17.36
CA SER A 492 13.31 -1.98 16.81
C SER A 492 13.43 -2.67 15.45
N PHE A 493 12.64 -3.70 15.21
CA PHE A 493 12.57 -4.37 13.91
C PHE A 493 12.02 -3.45 12.81
N PHE A 494 10.95 -2.73 13.11
CA PHE A 494 10.35 -1.77 12.20
C PHE A 494 11.25 -0.55 11.96
N LEU A 495 11.91 -0.05 13.01
CA LEU A 495 12.87 1.05 12.88
C LEU A 495 14.11 0.65 12.07
N ASN A 496 14.62 -0.56 12.24
CA ASN A 496 15.69 -1.12 11.40
C ASN A 496 15.28 -1.16 9.92
N GLU A 497 14.03 -1.51 9.62
CA GLU A 497 13.52 -1.51 8.25
C GLU A 497 13.49 -0.09 7.66
N ILE A 498 13.02 0.92 8.42
CA ILE A 498 13.02 2.32 7.98
C ILE A 498 14.43 2.79 7.69
N VAL A 499 15.35 2.59 8.64
CA VAL A 499 16.75 3.02 8.53
C VAL A 499 17.46 2.34 7.37
N SER A 500 17.33 1.01 7.25
CA SER A 500 17.93 0.25 6.14
C SER A 500 17.39 0.68 4.79
N SER A 501 16.10 1.03 4.71
CA SER A 501 15.48 1.53 3.49
C SER A 501 15.99 2.91 3.11
N VAL A 502 16.16 3.83 4.06
CA VAL A 502 16.71 5.15 3.81
C VAL A 502 18.17 5.05 3.35
N VAL A 503 19.01 4.32 4.08
CA VAL A 503 20.44 4.16 3.71
C VAL A 503 20.58 3.40 2.40
N GLY A 504 19.82 2.34 2.21
CA GLY A 504 19.84 1.53 0.99
C GLY A 504 19.47 2.31 -0.27
N THR A 505 18.69 3.38 -0.15
CA THR A 505 18.36 4.29 -1.27
C THR A 505 19.33 5.49 -1.39
N GLY A 506 20.50 5.41 -0.77
CA GLY A 506 21.52 6.47 -0.81
C GLY A 506 21.29 7.59 0.21
N GLY A 507 20.37 7.44 1.13
CA GLY A 507 20.16 8.37 2.24
C GLY A 507 21.19 8.23 3.35
N ARG A 508 21.00 8.99 4.44
CA ARG A 508 21.84 8.95 5.63
C ARG A 508 20.98 8.82 6.87
N ALA A 509 21.41 8.00 7.82
CA ALA A 509 20.65 7.74 9.03
C ALA A 509 21.53 7.83 10.28
N TRP A 510 21.02 8.51 11.30
CA TRP A 510 21.55 8.51 12.65
C TRP A 510 20.54 7.88 13.57
N ILE A 511 21.00 7.02 14.46
CA ILE A 511 20.17 6.40 15.49
C ILE A 511 20.76 6.78 16.84
N ILE A 512 19.96 7.38 17.70
CA ILE A 512 20.26 7.59 19.11
C ILE A 512 19.53 6.52 19.89
N ASP A 513 20.28 5.62 20.51
CA ASP A 513 19.76 4.44 21.22
C ASP A 513 20.19 4.40 22.68
N VAL A 514 19.35 3.75 23.49
CA VAL A 514 19.65 3.42 24.89
C VAL A 514 19.27 1.96 25.11
N GLY A 515 20.21 1.03 24.98
CA GLY A 515 19.93 -0.39 25.19
C GLY A 515 20.48 -1.32 24.11
N ARG A 516 21.43 -0.88 23.32
CA ARG A 516 22.18 -1.68 22.30
C ARG A 516 21.30 -2.42 21.29
N SER A 517 20.12 -1.91 21.04
CA SER A 517 19.15 -2.55 20.13
C SER A 517 19.62 -2.58 18.67
N TYR A 518 20.53 -1.69 18.27
CA TYR A 518 20.95 -1.50 16.88
C TYR A 518 22.42 -1.87 16.64
N GLU A 519 23.19 -2.25 17.64
CA GLU A 519 24.62 -2.56 17.54
C GLU A 519 24.90 -3.60 16.45
N ARG A 520 24.19 -4.73 16.50
CA ARG A 520 24.39 -5.82 15.56
C ARG A 520 24.00 -5.45 14.14
N THR A 521 22.82 -4.85 13.97
CA THR A 521 22.36 -4.41 12.65
C THR A 521 23.30 -3.38 12.06
N CYS A 522 23.79 -2.43 12.86
CA CYS A 522 24.79 -1.46 12.44
C CYS A 522 26.06 -2.12 11.91
N LYS A 523 26.62 -3.08 12.66
CA LYS A 523 27.81 -3.81 12.25
C LYS A 523 27.61 -4.67 11.00
N LEU A 524 26.45 -5.34 10.88
CA LEU A 524 26.08 -6.13 9.71
C LEU A 524 25.94 -5.29 8.44
N LEU A 525 25.37 -4.10 8.59
CA LEU A 525 25.15 -3.18 7.48
C LEU A 525 26.37 -2.30 7.17
N GLY A 526 27.50 -2.51 7.85
CA GLY A 526 28.73 -1.76 7.66
C GLY A 526 28.67 -0.33 8.20
N GLY A 527 27.77 -0.07 9.16
CA GLY A 527 27.61 1.24 9.80
C GLY A 527 28.69 1.54 10.85
N GLN A 528 28.70 2.78 11.32
CA GLN A 528 29.56 3.28 12.39
C GLN A 528 28.81 3.19 13.73
N PHE A 529 29.30 2.37 14.65
CA PHE A 529 28.77 2.25 16.00
C PHE A 529 29.62 3.05 16.98
N ILE A 530 29.02 4.05 17.63
CA ILE A 530 29.70 4.95 18.56
C ILE A 530 29.08 4.75 19.94
N GLU A 531 29.88 4.26 20.87
CA GLU A 531 29.46 3.96 22.23
C GLU A 531 30.08 4.93 23.23
N PHE A 532 29.25 5.65 23.99
CA PHE A 532 29.69 6.60 24.99
C PHE A 532 30.03 5.90 26.31
N THR A 533 31.19 5.25 26.38
CA THR A 533 31.71 4.63 27.60
C THR A 533 32.83 5.45 28.22
N GLU A 534 33.13 5.17 29.48
CA GLU A 534 34.21 5.85 30.17
C GLU A 534 35.60 5.66 29.54
N ASN A 535 35.79 4.56 28.84
CA ASN A 535 37.08 4.19 28.25
C ASN A 535 37.16 4.40 26.73
N ALA A 536 36.07 4.91 26.10
CA ALA A 536 36.02 5.03 24.64
C ALA A 536 36.89 6.13 24.04
N GLY A 537 37.52 7.01 24.87
CA GLY A 537 38.35 8.13 24.39
C GLY A 537 37.57 9.13 23.52
N ILE A 538 36.24 9.19 23.64
CA ILE A 538 35.39 10.10 22.87
C ILE A 538 35.49 11.48 23.50
N ASN A 539 35.81 12.47 22.68
CA ASN A 539 35.72 13.88 23.03
C ASN A 539 34.65 14.55 22.17
N ILE A 540 33.80 15.37 22.83
CA ILE A 540 32.66 16.05 22.21
C ILE A 540 32.70 17.56 22.45
N ASN A 541 33.88 18.12 22.63
CA ASN A 541 34.02 19.57 22.82
C ASN A 541 33.30 20.34 21.69
N PRO A 542 32.22 21.08 22.00
CA PRO A 542 31.39 21.72 20.99
C PRO A 542 32.11 22.83 20.26
N PHE A 543 33.07 23.52 20.93
CA PHE A 543 33.84 24.62 20.32
C PHE A 543 34.73 24.13 19.18
N SER A 544 35.33 22.96 19.33
CA SER A 544 36.33 22.45 18.40
C SER A 544 35.79 22.11 17.01
N THR A 545 34.47 22.05 16.85
CA THR A 545 33.81 21.72 15.60
C THR A 545 33.30 22.92 14.82
N ILE A 546 33.33 24.09 15.42
CA ILE A 546 32.86 25.34 14.82
C ILE A 546 33.90 25.85 13.82
N ARG A 547 33.47 26.11 12.59
CA ARG A 547 34.30 26.67 11.52
C ARG A 547 34.14 28.19 11.39
N GLU A 548 32.92 28.67 11.47
CA GLU A 548 32.53 30.09 11.43
C GLU A 548 31.62 30.33 12.63
N PHE A 549 31.91 31.37 13.38
CA PHE A 549 31.15 31.69 14.57
C PHE A 549 30.13 32.78 14.22
N ASP A 550 28.89 32.34 14.10
CA ASP A 550 27.74 33.20 13.82
C ASP A 550 26.72 33.17 14.96
N ASP A 551 25.56 33.81 14.74
CA ASP A 551 24.49 33.91 15.73
C ASP A 551 23.86 32.55 16.01
N ASP A 552 23.82 31.65 15.02
CA ASP A 552 23.27 30.31 15.19
C ASP A 552 24.20 29.45 16.06
N GLU A 553 25.52 29.50 15.82
CA GLU A 553 26.54 28.81 16.64
C GLU A 553 26.58 29.35 18.07
N LEU A 554 26.51 30.68 18.24
CA LEU A 554 26.43 31.30 19.56
C LEU A 554 25.15 30.82 20.31
N THR A 555 24.01 30.82 19.65
CA THR A 555 22.76 30.34 20.24
C THR A 555 22.87 28.88 20.67
N MET A 556 23.52 28.06 19.86
CA MET A 556 23.77 26.65 20.15
C MET A 556 24.65 26.46 21.38
N LEU A 557 25.78 27.12 21.43
CA LEU A 557 26.71 27.06 22.58
C LEU A 557 26.04 27.54 23.86
N LYS A 558 25.21 28.59 23.77
CA LYS A 558 24.43 29.09 24.93
C LYS A 558 23.53 28.01 25.49
N GLN A 559 22.86 27.26 24.64
CA GLN A 559 21.97 26.14 25.06
C GLN A 559 22.77 25.02 25.75
N ILE A 560 23.95 24.67 25.20
CA ILE A 560 24.82 23.63 25.77
C ILE A 560 25.31 24.03 27.14
N VAL A 561 25.87 25.27 27.28
CA VAL A 561 26.36 25.76 28.54
C VAL A 561 25.24 25.94 29.55
N ALA A 562 24.09 26.45 29.12
CA ALA A 562 22.89 26.55 29.95
C ALA A 562 22.43 25.22 30.50
N GLN A 563 22.44 24.16 29.67
CA GLN A 563 22.09 22.78 30.09
C GLN A 563 23.10 22.22 31.10
N ALA A 564 24.38 22.58 30.99
CA ALA A 564 25.41 22.19 31.94
C ALA A 564 25.25 22.87 33.29
N ILE A 565 24.70 24.10 33.32
CA ILE A 565 24.50 24.88 34.55
C ILE A 565 23.17 24.50 35.23
N ALA A 566 22.09 24.30 34.44
CA ALA A 566 20.79 24.01 34.98
C ALA A 566 20.13 22.84 34.20
N SER A 567 20.30 21.65 34.71
CA SER A 567 19.78 20.44 34.04
C SER A 567 18.25 20.31 34.07
N GLU A 568 17.56 20.80 35.07
CA GLU A 568 16.11 20.65 35.28
C GLU A 568 15.34 21.97 35.38
N GLY A 569 16.01 23.12 35.49
CA GLY A 569 15.43 24.46 35.64
C GLY A 569 15.68 25.36 34.46
N GLY A 570 14.81 26.31 34.21
CA GLY A 570 15.11 27.41 33.28
C GLY A 570 16.20 28.34 33.85
N ILE A 571 17.05 28.88 32.96
CA ILE A 571 17.99 29.92 33.30
C ILE A 571 17.33 31.28 33.02
N ASP A 572 17.49 32.26 33.94
CA ASP A 572 16.97 33.61 33.75
C ASP A 572 17.71 34.36 32.63
N ASP A 573 17.12 35.42 32.14
CA ASP A 573 17.68 36.22 31.02
C ASP A 573 19.04 36.84 31.37
N LEU A 574 19.27 37.21 32.65
CA LEU A 574 20.52 37.78 33.07
C LEU A 574 21.66 36.74 33.06
N SER A 575 21.39 35.56 33.58
CA SER A 575 22.32 34.43 33.53
C SER A 575 22.63 34.01 32.11
N MET A 576 21.60 34.00 31.21
CA MET A 576 21.81 33.78 29.78
C MET A 576 22.72 34.85 29.13
N SER A 577 22.61 36.10 29.55
CA SER A 577 23.50 37.17 29.08
C SER A 577 24.95 36.95 29.53
N TRP A 578 25.19 36.50 30.78
CA TRP A 578 26.54 36.15 31.23
C TRP A 578 27.14 34.96 30.50
N ILE A 579 26.34 33.95 30.20
CA ILE A 579 26.76 32.82 29.35
C ILE A 579 27.18 33.34 27.96
N GLU A 580 26.40 34.21 27.36
CA GLU A 580 26.70 34.80 26.06
C GLU A 580 28.01 35.58 26.08
N GLN A 581 28.24 36.44 27.12
CA GLN A 581 29.47 37.18 27.30
C GLN A 581 30.68 36.26 27.49
N ALA A 582 30.53 35.19 28.29
CA ALA A 582 31.58 34.21 28.49
C ALA A 582 31.94 33.49 27.18
N ILE A 583 30.96 32.99 26.44
CA ILE A 583 31.19 32.29 25.16
C ILE A 583 31.88 33.24 24.17
N THR A 584 31.34 34.46 24.00
CA THR A 584 31.87 35.44 23.04
C THR A 584 33.32 35.84 23.39
N SER A 585 33.60 36.14 24.66
CA SER A 585 34.95 36.49 25.10
C SER A 585 35.94 35.35 24.94
N VAL A 586 35.57 34.16 25.39
CA VAL A 586 36.43 32.95 25.26
C VAL A 586 36.68 32.59 23.82
N TRP A 587 35.67 32.75 22.96
CA TRP A 587 35.83 32.52 21.52
C TRP A 587 36.78 33.50 20.86
N GLN A 588 36.69 34.78 21.21
CA GLN A 588 37.61 35.82 20.71
C GLN A 588 39.07 35.54 21.09
N ASP A 589 39.29 34.94 22.28
CA ASP A 589 40.63 34.64 22.79
C ASP A 589 41.19 33.32 22.23
N LYS A 590 40.40 32.26 22.19
CA LYS A 590 40.84 30.88 21.93
C LYS A 590 40.26 30.24 20.67
N GLY A 591 39.21 30.81 20.09
CA GLY A 591 38.53 30.27 18.93
C GLY A 591 38.06 28.82 19.16
N ASN A 592 38.32 27.95 18.20
CA ASN A 592 37.94 26.54 18.24
C ASN A 592 38.75 25.68 19.24
N THR A 593 39.71 26.25 19.96
CA THR A 593 40.43 25.55 21.04
C THR A 593 39.81 25.84 22.42
N ALA A 594 38.75 26.62 22.49
CA ALA A 594 38.01 26.92 23.70
C ALA A 594 37.42 25.64 24.32
N THR A 595 37.27 25.63 25.63
CA THR A 595 36.78 24.50 26.42
C THR A 595 35.81 24.96 27.50
N PHE A 596 35.13 24.02 28.15
CA PHE A 596 34.32 24.36 29.35
C PHE A 596 35.15 24.90 30.50
N THR A 597 36.42 24.52 30.59
CA THR A 597 37.34 25.09 31.58
C THR A 597 37.51 26.59 31.41
N ASP A 598 37.61 27.07 30.18
CA ASP A 598 37.74 28.47 29.85
C ASP A 598 36.49 29.29 30.17
N ILE A 599 35.33 28.73 29.87
CA ILE A 599 34.03 29.33 30.23
C ILE A 599 33.85 29.41 31.73
N ALA A 600 34.14 28.32 32.45
CA ALA A 600 34.10 28.33 33.93
C ALA A 600 35.06 29.37 34.53
N GLN A 601 36.28 29.46 34.01
CA GLN A 601 37.27 30.44 34.45
C GLN A 601 36.82 31.89 34.23
N PHE A 602 36.21 32.18 33.08
CA PHE A 602 35.64 33.49 32.81
C PHE A 602 34.56 33.85 33.83
N LEU A 603 33.62 32.94 34.09
CA LEU A 603 32.52 33.14 35.02
C LEU A 603 33.01 33.30 36.48
N LEU A 604 34.01 32.52 36.90
CA LEU A 604 34.62 32.61 38.23
C LEU A 604 35.31 33.98 38.49
N THR A 605 35.78 34.66 37.44
CA THR A 605 36.41 35.98 37.54
C THR A 605 35.42 37.13 37.45
N HIS A 606 34.16 36.86 37.17
CA HIS A 606 33.09 37.84 37.02
C HIS A 606 32.81 38.56 38.35
N PRO A 607 32.50 39.88 38.37
CA PRO A 607 32.24 40.61 39.63
C PRO A 607 30.98 40.18 40.36
N ASP A 608 29.92 39.74 39.65
CA ASP A 608 28.66 39.27 40.24
C ASP A 608 28.82 37.85 40.80
N HIS A 609 28.36 37.66 42.06
CA HIS A 609 28.47 36.38 42.76
C HIS A 609 27.71 35.24 42.05
N ARG A 610 26.55 35.52 41.46
CA ARG A 610 25.73 34.52 40.76
C ARG A 610 26.44 33.97 39.52
N ALA A 611 27.21 34.81 38.82
CA ALA A 611 28.04 34.35 37.73
C ALA A 611 29.18 33.42 38.20
N LYS A 612 29.76 33.72 39.39
CA LYS A 612 30.74 32.81 40.04
C LYS A 612 30.15 31.48 40.39
N ASP A 613 28.93 31.48 40.97
CA ASP A 613 28.19 30.22 41.28
C ASP A 613 27.99 29.38 40.02
N MET A 614 27.66 30.01 38.87
CA MET A 614 27.55 29.30 37.58
C MET A 614 28.92 28.70 37.15
N GLY A 615 30.02 29.41 37.37
CA GLY A 615 31.36 28.90 37.11
C GLY A 615 31.71 27.67 37.96
N GLU A 616 31.29 27.68 39.24
CA GLU A 616 31.47 26.53 40.14
C GLU A 616 30.62 25.34 39.74
N ILE A 617 29.37 25.57 39.31
CA ILE A 617 28.46 24.52 38.80
C ILE A 617 29.05 23.82 37.55
N LEU A 618 29.83 24.57 36.74
CA LEU A 618 30.51 24.00 35.59
C LEU A 618 31.73 23.12 35.91
N PHE A 619 32.19 23.09 37.15
CA PHE A 619 33.39 22.35 37.57
C PHE A 619 33.42 20.87 37.12
N PRO A 620 32.33 20.09 37.22
CA PRO A 620 32.35 18.69 36.77
C PRO A 620 32.78 18.49 35.32
N TYR A 621 32.56 19.48 34.45
CA TYR A 621 32.82 19.45 33.00
C TYR A 621 34.17 20.05 32.63
N THR A 622 34.89 20.65 33.57
CA THR A 622 36.22 21.23 33.39
C THR A 622 37.30 20.15 33.40
N LYS A 623 38.53 20.51 33.02
CA LYS A 623 39.69 19.62 32.97
C LYS A 623 39.93 18.78 34.24
N ASN A 624 39.63 19.37 35.41
CA ASN A 624 39.79 18.69 36.68
C ASN A 624 38.52 18.01 37.19
N GLY A 625 37.42 18.13 36.47
CA GLY A 625 36.14 17.54 36.82
C GLY A 625 35.96 16.08 36.30
N VAL A 626 34.99 15.41 36.83
CA VAL A 626 34.73 13.99 36.56
C VAL A 626 34.44 13.76 35.08
N TYR A 627 33.83 14.74 34.39
CA TYR A 627 33.40 14.63 32.99
C TYR A 627 34.36 15.36 32.03
N GLY A 628 35.40 16.01 32.51
CA GLY A 628 36.32 16.86 31.74
C GLY A 628 36.89 16.18 30.50
N ARG A 629 37.14 14.87 30.56
CA ARG A 629 37.65 14.07 29.43
C ARG A 629 36.77 14.13 28.18
N PHE A 630 35.45 14.35 28.32
CA PHE A 630 34.51 14.47 27.20
C PHE A 630 34.57 15.83 26.54
N PHE A 631 35.04 16.89 27.24
CA PHE A 631 34.92 18.27 26.83
C PHE A 631 36.26 19.01 26.66
N GLU A 632 37.36 18.42 27.08
CA GLU A 632 38.69 19.01 26.97
C GLU A 632 39.44 18.48 25.74
N GLY A 633 39.89 19.41 24.89
CA GLY A 633 40.63 19.09 23.68
C GLY A 633 39.77 19.15 22.42
N LYS A 634 40.25 18.49 21.35
CA LYS A 634 39.57 18.46 20.06
C LYS A 634 38.52 17.34 20.03
N SER A 635 37.33 17.64 19.51
CA SER A 635 36.30 16.61 19.33
C SER A 635 36.79 15.48 18.43
N THR A 636 36.56 14.25 18.88
CA THR A 636 36.85 13.02 18.14
C THR A 636 35.60 12.46 17.53
N LEU A 637 34.42 13.11 17.73
CA LEU A 637 33.16 12.68 17.18
C LEU A 637 33.08 13.03 15.69
N THR A 638 33.27 12.04 14.82
CA THR A 638 33.09 12.16 13.37
C THR A 638 31.97 11.26 12.90
N PHE A 639 31.30 11.70 11.85
CA PHE A 639 30.25 10.95 11.20
C PHE A 639 30.70 10.58 9.78
N ASP A 640 31.50 9.50 9.68
CA ASP A 640 32.19 9.13 8.44
C ASP A 640 31.38 8.11 7.60
N ASN A 641 30.23 7.65 8.11
CA ASN A 641 29.41 6.64 7.47
C ASN A 641 27.98 7.15 7.23
N ASP A 642 27.23 6.45 6.38
CA ASP A 642 25.84 6.75 6.10
C ASP A 642 24.87 6.18 7.14
N LEU A 643 25.27 5.15 7.85
CA LEU A 643 24.58 4.60 9.00
C LEU A 643 25.43 4.82 10.26
N ILE A 644 24.92 5.61 11.19
CA ILE A 644 25.59 5.93 12.43
C ILE A 644 24.66 5.61 13.59
N VAL A 645 25.15 4.80 14.53
CA VAL A 645 24.44 4.47 15.76
C VAL A 645 25.21 5.03 16.95
N LEU A 646 24.52 5.79 17.78
CA LEU A 646 25.04 6.45 18.97
C LEU A 646 24.40 5.80 20.19
N GLU A 647 25.19 5.03 20.93
CA GLU A 647 24.73 4.26 22.09
C GLU A 647 25.00 5.03 23.39
N LEU A 648 23.96 5.30 24.16
CA LEU A 648 24.00 6.09 25.37
C LEU A 648 23.66 5.30 26.66
N GLU A 649 23.57 3.97 26.63
CA GLU A 649 23.19 3.12 27.77
C GLU A 649 24.04 3.38 29.02
N GLU A 650 25.34 3.53 28.86
CA GLU A 650 26.26 3.79 29.99
C GLU A 650 26.06 5.15 30.66
N LEU A 651 25.46 6.11 29.94
CA LEU A 651 25.14 7.43 30.47
C LEU A 651 23.80 7.47 31.22
N LYS A 652 23.00 6.42 31.16
CA LYS A 652 21.65 6.38 31.76
C LYS A 652 21.64 6.65 33.29
N SER A 653 22.70 6.23 33.98
CA SER A 653 22.89 6.51 35.41
C SER A 653 23.36 7.93 35.72
N LYS A 654 23.81 8.71 34.71
CA LYS A 654 24.38 10.04 34.79
C LYS A 654 23.53 11.03 34.00
N LYS A 655 22.30 11.26 34.42
CA LYS A 655 21.29 12.05 33.68
C LYS A 655 21.75 13.43 33.26
N GLU A 656 22.53 14.15 34.11
CA GLU A 656 23.06 15.45 33.78
C GLU A 656 24.02 15.39 32.57
N LEU A 657 24.97 14.48 32.60
CA LEU A 657 25.88 14.23 31.48
C LEU A 657 25.16 13.78 30.24
N GLN A 658 24.20 12.85 30.38
CA GLN A 658 23.38 12.32 29.29
C GLN A 658 22.65 13.44 28.55
N GLY A 659 22.05 14.39 29.26
CA GLY A 659 21.35 15.55 28.68
C GLY A 659 22.26 16.44 27.82
N ILE A 660 23.46 16.74 28.31
CA ILE A 660 24.44 17.56 27.57
C ILE A 660 24.97 16.80 26.35
N VAL A 661 25.35 15.52 26.51
CA VAL A 661 25.83 14.68 25.42
C VAL A 661 24.77 14.57 24.33
N LEU A 662 23.50 14.31 24.70
CA LEU A 662 22.40 14.26 23.78
C LEU A 662 22.24 15.57 23.00
N LEU A 663 22.27 16.70 23.70
CA LEU A 663 22.11 18.02 23.08
C LEU A 663 23.24 18.29 22.08
N ILE A 664 24.49 18.01 22.43
CA ILE A 664 25.63 18.15 21.51
C ILE A 664 25.53 17.24 20.30
N ILE A 665 25.12 15.97 20.49
CA ILE A 665 24.93 15.01 19.40
C ILE A 665 23.83 15.52 18.46
N MET A 666 22.69 15.94 19.00
CA MET A 666 21.56 16.41 18.19
C MET A 666 21.92 17.66 17.39
N LEU A 667 22.63 18.59 18.00
CA LEU A 667 23.12 19.77 17.30
C LEU A 667 24.11 19.41 16.19
N ARG A 668 24.99 18.45 16.45
CA ARG A 668 25.93 17.96 15.44
C ARG A 668 25.24 17.28 14.29
N ILE A 669 24.24 16.44 14.55
CA ILE A 669 23.41 15.82 13.51
C ILE A 669 22.67 16.89 12.70
N GLN A 670 22.14 17.92 13.36
CA GLN A 670 21.46 19.01 12.69
C GLN A 670 22.41 19.78 11.75
N GLN A 671 23.63 20.06 12.17
CA GLN A 671 24.66 20.68 11.32
C GLN A 671 24.98 19.79 10.09
N GLU A 672 25.16 18.49 10.29
CA GLU A 672 25.40 17.54 9.19
C GLU A 672 24.19 17.48 8.22
N MET A 673 22.97 17.60 8.73
CA MET A 673 21.77 17.67 7.88
C MET A 673 21.72 18.96 7.07
N TYR A 674 22.17 20.11 7.62
CA TYR A 674 22.16 21.41 6.95
C TYR A 674 23.27 21.55 5.92
N LEU A 675 24.47 21.06 6.24
CA LEU A 675 25.66 21.15 5.37
C LEU A 675 25.65 20.10 4.25
N GLY A 676 24.92 19.00 4.42
CA GLY A 676 24.84 17.92 3.45
C GLY A 676 23.96 18.24 2.24
N GLU A 677 24.08 17.43 1.20
CA GLU A 677 23.29 17.57 -0.04
C GLU A 677 21.78 17.63 0.25
N ARG A 678 21.09 18.63 -0.28
CA ARG A 678 19.65 18.85 -0.03
C ARG A 678 18.76 17.75 -0.63
N ASN A 679 19.19 17.13 -1.72
CA ASN A 679 18.42 16.08 -2.40
C ASN A 679 18.57 14.71 -1.74
N ARG A 680 19.48 14.58 -0.79
CA ARG A 680 19.72 13.35 -0.07
C ARG A 680 18.76 13.22 1.10
N ARG A 681 18.06 12.09 1.21
CA ARG A 681 17.22 11.77 2.36
C ARG A 681 18.07 11.63 3.61
N LYS A 682 17.65 12.26 4.70
CA LYS A 682 18.37 12.24 5.98
C LYS A 682 17.37 11.97 7.08
N ILE A 683 17.66 10.99 7.93
CA ILE A 683 16.78 10.64 9.06
C ILE A 683 17.56 10.53 10.35
N CYS A 684 17.05 11.12 11.41
CA CYS A 684 17.53 10.91 12.77
C CYS A 684 16.45 10.19 13.57
N VAL A 685 16.75 8.96 13.98
CA VAL A 685 15.87 8.13 14.83
C VAL A 685 16.29 8.33 16.29
N ILE A 686 15.33 8.65 17.15
CA ILE A 686 15.53 8.77 18.60
C ILE A 686 14.67 7.70 19.25
N ASP A 687 15.30 6.62 19.69
CA ASP A 687 14.60 5.54 20.41
C ASP A 687 14.52 5.86 21.89
N GLU A 688 13.42 5.49 22.55
CA GLU A 688 13.06 5.86 23.93
C GLU A 688 13.11 7.39 24.17
N ALA A 689 12.58 8.15 23.23
CA ALA A 689 12.65 9.61 23.13
C ALA A 689 12.20 10.36 24.41
N TRP A 690 11.19 9.81 25.09
CA TRP A 690 10.61 10.46 26.28
C TRP A 690 11.59 10.56 27.46
N ASP A 691 12.48 9.58 27.67
CA ASP A 691 13.49 9.56 28.75
C ASP A 691 14.63 10.48 28.44
N LEU A 692 15.04 10.52 27.17
CA LEU A 692 16.15 11.34 26.69
C LEU A 692 15.81 12.84 26.63
N MET A 693 14.54 13.19 26.45
CA MET A 693 14.09 14.56 26.20
C MET A 693 13.60 15.29 27.46
N SER A 694 13.93 14.83 28.65
CA SER A 694 13.39 15.38 29.89
C SER A 694 13.96 16.73 30.33
N GLY A 695 15.00 17.27 29.67
CA GLY A 695 15.64 18.55 30.02
C GLY A 695 15.02 19.79 29.36
N GLY A 696 14.98 20.93 30.07
CA GLY A 696 14.28 22.12 29.58
C GLY A 696 14.83 22.75 28.29
N GLN A 697 16.15 22.64 28.02
CA GLN A 697 16.76 23.13 26.77
C GLN A 697 16.49 22.19 25.58
N ALA A 698 16.37 20.90 25.82
CA ALA A 698 16.01 19.90 24.77
C ALA A 698 14.65 20.22 24.13
N THR A 699 13.70 20.77 24.90
CA THR A 699 12.37 21.17 24.38
C THR A 699 12.50 22.22 23.27
N LYS A 700 13.23 23.32 23.53
CA LYS A 700 13.41 24.41 22.56
C LYS A 700 14.15 23.94 21.31
N PHE A 701 15.13 23.04 21.50
CA PHE A 701 15.88 22.46 20.38
C PHE A 701 14.98 21.61 19.49
N ILE A 702 14.19 20.69 20.08
CA ILE A 702 13.30 19.81 19.33
C ILE A 702 12.27 20.62 18.55
N GLU A 703 11.63 21.58 19.19
CA GLU A 703 10.65 22.44 18.55
C GLU A 703 11.23 23.19 17.35
N THR A 704 12.42 23.74 17.51
CA THR A 704 13.12 24.47 16.45
C THR A 704 13.68 23.52 15.38
N GLY A 705 14.30 22.41 15.80
CA GLY A 705 14.90 21.41 14.92
C GLY A 705 13.89 20.74 14.01
N TYR A 706 12.74 20.31 14.56
CA TYR A 706 11.66 19.68 13.78
C TYR A 706 11.11 20.60 12.70
N ARG A 707 10.98 21.90 12.97
CA ARG A 707 10.50 22.88 11.99
C ARG A 707 11.52 23.19 10.89
N ARG A 708 12.81 23.20 11.22
CA ARG A 708 13.88 23.58 10.28
C ARG A 708 14.34 22.42 9.40
N VAL A 709 14.41 21.20 9.92
CA VAL A 709 15.05 20.07 9.26
C VAL A 709 14.43 19.72 7.90
N ARG A 710 13.12 19.94 7.74
CA ARG A 710 12.40 19.68 6.49
C ARG A 710 12.98 20.45 5.29
N LYS A 711 13.50 21.68 5.51
CA LYS A 711 14.08 22.52 4.45
C LYS A 711 15.34 21.92 3.85
N TYR A 712 15.95 20.95 4.52
CA TYR A 712 17.22 20.31 4.16
C TYR A 712 17.06 18.83 3.79
N GLY A 713 15.85 18.40 3.49
CA GLY A 713 15.54 17.00 3.14
C GLY A 713 15.70 16.04 4.32
N GLY A 714 15.59 16.55 5.55
CA GLY A 714 15.75 15.77 6.77
C GLY A 714 14.42 15.46 7.46
N ALA A 715 14.45 14.41 8.28
CA ALA A 715 13.34 13.99 9.14
C ALA A 715 13.86 13.58 10.52
N PHE A 716 13.10 13.90 11.56
CA PHE A 716 13.22 13.28 12.86
C PHE A 716 12.15 12.20 13.02
N LEU A 717 12.55 11.07 13.55
CA LEU A 717 11.68 9.96 13.87
C LEU A 717 11.86 9.59 15.34
N THR A 718 10.89 9.92 16.17
CA THR A 718 10.90 9.56 17.59
C THR A 718 10.14 8.28 17.83
N ALA A 719 10.62 7.46 18.75
CA ALA A 719 9.98 6.19 19.09
C ALA A 719 9.78 6.06 20.61
N THR A 720 8.58 5.56 21.00
CA THR A 720 8.20 5.35 22.39
C THR A 720 7.37 4.07 22.56
N GLN A 721 7.12 3.68 23.80
CA GLN A 721 6.31 2.49 24.12
C GLN A 721 4.80 2.77 24.15
N ALA A 722 4.39 3.98 24.48
CA ALA A 722 2.99 4.38 24.53
C ALA A 722 2.80 5.83 24.08
N VAL A 723 1.64 6.15 23.50
CA VAL A 723 1.33 7.53 23.09
C VAL A 723 1.42 8.51 24.25
N ASN A 724 1.04 8.08 25.44
CA ASN A 724 1.11 8.94 26.63
C ASN A 724 2.53 9.37 27.00
N ASP A 725 3.55 8.64 26.55
CA ASP A 725 4.94 9.02 26.79
C ASP A 725 5.28 10.36 26.13
N TYR A 726 4.66 10.67 24.99
CA TYR A 726 4.80 11.96 24.33
C TYR A 726 4.27 13.13 25.14
N TYR A 727 3.38 12.88 26.09
CA TYR A 727 2.78 13.94 26.92
C TYR A 727 3.38 14.05 28.32
N LYS A 728 4.44 13.29 28.60
CA LYS A 728 5.15 13.37 29.90
C LYS A 728 5.99 14.62 30.04
N ASN A 729 6.45 15.17 28.93
CA ASN A 729 7.22 16.40 28.93
C ASN A 729 6.95 17.24 27.67
N PRO A 730 7.20 18.57 27.72
CA PRO A 730 6.92 19.47 26.58
C PRO A 730 7.72 19.16 25.32
N ALA A 731 8.94 18.63 25.43
CA ALA A 731 9.78 18.29 24.29
C ALA A 731 9.20 17.14 23.48
N ALA A 732 8.78 16.06 24.16
CA ALA A 732 8.15 14.92 23.55
C ALA A 732 6.80 15.32 22.93
N GLN A 733 6.02 16.18 23.58
CA GLN A 733 4.78 16.71 23.03
C GLN A 733 5.03 17.52 21.76
N ALA A 734 6.05 18.38 21.72
CA ALA A 734 6.40 19.13 20.54
C ALA A 734 6.84 18.19 19.38
N ALA A 735 7.56 17.11 19.67
CA ALA A 735 7.92 16.10 18.66
C ALA A 735 6.66 15.45 18.06
N TRP A 736 5.70 15.06 18.89
CA TRP A 736 4.43 14.48 18.44
C TRP A 736 3.63 15.46 17.57
N GLU A 737 3.44 16.70 18.04
CA GLU A 737 2.65 17.71 17.34
C GLU A 737 3.27 18.16 16.00
N ASN A 738 4.59 18.01 15.84
CA ASN A 738 5.30 18.29 14.59
C ASN A 738 5.57 17.03 13.74
N SER A 739 4.91 15.91 14.03
CA SER A 739 5.02 14.66 13.26
C SER A 739 3.76 14.45 12.42
N ASP A 740 3.88 14.50 11.10
CA ASP A 740 2.79 14.21 10.17
C ASP A 740 2.58 12.70 9.99
N TRP A 741 3.65 11.92 10.17
CA TRP A 741 3.60 10.48 10.10
C TRP A 741 3.55 9.87 11.49
N VAL A 742 2.54 9.04 11.74
CA VAL A 742 2.46 8.29 13.00
C VAL A 742 2.32 6.81 12.71
N PHE A 743 3.26 6.03 13.20
CA PHE A 743 3.31 4.59 13.07
C PHE A 743 2.95 3.94 14.41
N MET A 744 1.78 3.31 14.48
CA MET A 744 1.33 2.61 15.68
C MET A 744 1.39 1.10 15.47
N LEU A 745 2.34 0.44 16.11
CA LEU A 745 2.38 -1.00 16.23
C LEU A 745 1.38 -1.43 17.34
N ARG A 746 1.38 -2.72 17.67
CA ARG A 746 0.46 -3.24 18.70
C ARG A 746 0.52 -2.40 19.98
N GLN A 747 -0.63 -1.99 20.46
CA GLN A 747 -0.82 -1.25 21.69
C GLN A 747 -1.60 -2.09 22.73
N LYS A 748 -1.50 -1.74 24.00
CA LYS A 748 -2.37 -2.28 25.05
C LYS A 748 -3.74 -1.59 24.98
N ASP A 749 -4.81 -2.32 25.31
CA ASP A 749 -6.17 -1.77 25.28
C ASP A 749 -6.32 -0.53 26.18
N GLU A 750 -5.68 -0.54 27.35
CA GLU A 750 -5.65 0.60 28.28
C GLU A 750 -5.05 1.86 27.63
N SER A 751 -3.96 1.70 26.84
CA SER A 751 -3.33 2.82 26.13
C SER A 751 -4.25 3.39 25.06
N ILE A 752 -5.03 2.53 24.38
CA ILE A 752 -5.99 2.95 23.34
C ILE A 752 -7.16 3.72 23.99
N GLU A 753 -7.68 3.24 25.13
CA GLU A 753 -8.75 3.94 25.86
C GLU A 753 -8.28 5.29 26.40
N GLN A 754 -7.07 5.36 26.94
CA GLN A 754 -6.47 6.62 27.39
C GLN A 754 -6.27 7.61 26.23
N LEU A 755 -5.84 7.11 25.07
CA LEU A 755 -5.70 7.93 23.85
C LEU A 755 -7.06 8.50 23.42
N LYS A 756 -8.11 7.67 23.41
CA LYS A 756 -9.49 8.08 23.11
C LYS A 756 -10.01 9.12 24.12
N ALA A 757 -9.80 8.88 25.41
CA ALA A 757 -10.27 9.76 26.49
C ALA A 757 -9.53 11.12 26.50
N SER A 758 -8.27 11.16 26.06
CA SER A 758 -7.47 12.39 26.05
C SER A 758 -7.94 13.41 25.02
N GLY A 759 -8.68 12.99 23.98
CA GLY A 759 -9.10 13.84 22.86
C GLY A 759 -7.94 14.37 21.97
N ARG A 760 -6.71 13.98 22.26
CA ARG A 760 -5.48 14.49 21.61
C ARG A 760 -5.19 13.85 20.25
N PHE A 761 -5.80 12.70 20.00
CA PHE A 761 -5.81 12.03 18.71
C PHE A 761 -7.25 11.59 18.44
N SER A 762 -7.80 11.97 17.31
CA SER A 762 -9.21 11.67 16.99
C SER A 762 -9.42 10.17 16.79
N VAL A 763 -9.68 9.44 17.86
CA VAL A 763 -9.97 8.00 17.82
C VAL A 763 -11.48 7.78 17.80
N GLY A 764 -12.07 7.74 16.61
CA GLY A 764 -13.45 7.27 16.44
C GLY A 764 -13.59 5.78 16.75
N GLU A 765 -14.82 5.28 16.80
CA GLU A 765 -15.09 3.88 17.12
C GLU A 765 -14.40 2.90 16.16
N TYR A 766 -14.46 3.19 14.86
CA TYR A 766 -13.79 2.38 13.83
C TYR A 766 -12.27 2.33 14.02
N LEU A 767 -11.63 3.48 14.20
CA LEU A 767 -10.18 3.53 14.41
C LEU A 767 -9.77 2.82 15.71
N GLY A 768 -10.55 2.98 16.81
CA GLY A 768 -10.32 2.25 18.05
C GLY A 768 -10.36 0.73 17.83
N ARG A 769 -11.31 0.23 17.02
CA ARG A 769 -11.38 -1.17 16.62
C ARG A 769 -10.18 -1.60 15.78
N VAL A 770 -9.73 -0.76 14.85
CA VAL A 770 -8.52 -1.02 14.02
C VAL A 770 -7.30 -1.14 14.92
N LEU A 771 -7.05 -0.18 15.80
CA LEU A 771 -5.87 -0.17 16.69
C LEU A 771 -5.83 -1.41 17.60
N ARG A 772 -6.97 -1.84 18.17
CA ARG A 772 -7.06 -3.09 18.96
C ARG A 772 -6.78 -4.33 18.14
N SER A 773 -7.03 -4.29 16.85
CA SER A 773 -6.83 -5.43 15.97
C SER A 773 -5.40 -5.58 15.44
N ILE A 774 -4.52 -4.57 15.68
CA ILE A 774 -3.10 -4.60 15.28
C ILE A 774 -2.36 -5.69 16.05
N ARG A 775 -1.65 -6.55 15.33
CA ARG A 775 -0.96 -7.70 15.94
C ARG A 775 0.40 -7.96 15.31
N THR A 776 1.22 -8.65 16.04
CA THR A 776 2.50 -9.18 15.58
C THR A 776 2.45 -10.70 15.63
N ARG A 777 2.76 -11.35 14.51
CA ARG A 777 2.89 -12.79 14.40
C ARG A 777 4.38 -13.14 14.29
N HIS A 778 4.92 -13.71 15.34
CA HIS A 778 6.33 -14.13 15.34
C HIS A 778 6.62 -15.12 14.21
N GLY A 779 7.68 -14.86 13.45
CA GLY A 779 8.04 -15.65 12.27
C GLY A 779 7.14 -15.44 11.04
N GLY A 780 6.24 -14.46 11.08
CA GLY A 780 5.35 -14.10 9.98
C GLY A 780 5.42 -12.63 9.62
N TYR A 781 4.79 -11.77 10.41
CA TYR A 781 4.69 -10.34 10.13
C TYR A 781 4.51 -9.51 11.39
N SER A 782 4.80 -8.22 11.28
CA SER A 782 4.40 -7.18 12.24
C SER A 782 3.44 -6.23 11.55
N GLU A 783 2.25 -6.01 12.15
CA GLU A 783 1.33 -5.00 11.65
C GLU A 783 1.63 -3.64 12.23
N VAL A 784 1.45 -2.62 11.41
CA VAL A 784 1.57 -1.22 11.77
C VAL A 784 0.38 -0.44 11.22
N TYR A 785 -0.29 0.32 12.07
CA TYR A 785 -1.21 1.35 11.62
C TYR A 785 -0.39 2.60 11.28
N ILE A 786 -0.58 3.10 10.08
CA ILE A 786 0.11 4.26 9.52
C ILE A 786 -0.91 5.39 9.45
N HIS A 787 -0.71 6.42 10.26
CA HIS A 787 -1.45 7.67 10.14
C HIS A 787 -0.63 8.66 9.33
N MET A 788 -1.29 9.34 8.41
CA MET A 788 -0.69 10.32 7.52
C MET A 788 -1.70 11.42 7.18
N PRO A 789 -1.25 12.55 6.64
CA PRO A 789 -2.19 13.56 6.13
C PRO A 789 -3.14 12.96 5.10
N GLY A 790 -4.44 13.08 5.37
CA GLY A 790 -5.50 12.55 4.49
C GLY A 790 -6.02 11.16 4.84
N GLY A 791 -5.50 10.48 5.87
CA GLY A 791 -6.08 9.21 6.27
C GLY A 791 -5.17 8.27 7.05
N GLY A 792 -5.50 7.00 7.02
CA GLY A 792 -4.70 5.97 7.67
C GLY A 792 -4.87 4.60 7.02
N ALA A 793 -3.82 3.79 7.09
CA ALA A 793 -3.77 2.44 6.54
C ALA A 793 -3.15 1.47 7.53
N VAL A 794 -3.38 0.18 7.33
CA VAL A 794 -2.68 -0.88 8.07
C VAL A 794 -1.76 -1.62 7.10
N GLY A 795 -0.47 -1.64 7.42
CA GLY A 795 0.53 -2.39 6.68
C GLY A 795 1.08 -3.56 7.50
N ARG A 796 1.46 -4.62 6.82
CA ARG A 796 2.21 -5.76 7.36
C ARG A 796 3.65 -5.67 6.88
N LEU A 797 4.58 -5.59 7.80
CA LEU A 797 5.98 -5.77 7.50
C LEU A 797 6.26 -7.27 7.40
N ILE A 798 6.41 -7.74 6.18
CA ILE A 798 6.73 -9.14 5.85
C ILE A 798 8.16 -9.15 5.32
N VAL A 799 9.03 -9.94 5.90
CA VAL A 799 10.43 -10.07 5.49
C VAL A 799 10.82 -11.52 5.27
N ASP A 800 11.83 -11.75 4.46
CA ASP A 800 12.46 -13.05 4.26
C ASP A 800 13.29 -13.48 5.48
N SER A 801 13.71 -14.73 5.51
CA SER A 801 14.47 -15.30 6.63
C SER A 801 15.81 -14.60 6.85
N TYR A 802 16.48 -14.14 5.79
CA TYR A 802 17.77 -13.46 5.91
C TYR A 802 17.61 -12.07 6.56
N THR A 803 16.69 -11.27 6.06
CA THR A 803 16.36 -9.94 6.63
C THR A 803 15.90 -10.07 8.08
N ALA A 804 15.09 -11.10 8.38
CA ALA A 804 14.65 -11.37 9.75
C ALA A 804 15.83 -11.63 10.69
N LYS A 805 16.85 -12.36 10.25
CA LYS A 805 18.06 -12.63 11.05
C LYS A 805 18.95 -11.37 11.19
N VAL A 806 19.03 -10.55 10.16
CA VAL A 806 19.79 -9.29 10.24
C VAL A 806 19.21 -8.35 11.31
N TYR A 807 17.88 -8.25 11.40
CA TYR A 807 17.19 -7.35 12.36
C TYR A 807 16.95 -7.98 13.73
N SER A 808 17.21 -9.28 13.91
CA SER A 808 16.88 -9.97 15.16
C SER A 808 17.77 -9.56 16.32
N THR A 809 17.15 -9.28 17.44
CA THR A 809 17.79 -9.03 18.74
C THR A 809 17.67 -10.21 19.69
N LYS A 810 17.14 -11.37 19.24
CA LYS A 810 16.96 -12.55 20.07
C LYS A 810 18.31 -13.14 20.50
N ALA A 811 18.50 -13.37 21.78
CA ALA A 811 19.74 -13.84 22.36
C ALA A 811 20.26 -15.15 21.73
N GLU A 812 19.35 -16.09 21.44
CA GLU A 812 19.69 -17.38 20.81
C GLU A 812 20.26 -17.20 19.40
N GLU A 813 19.62 -16.35 18.58
CA GLU A 813 20.05 -16.08 17.21
C GLU A 813 21.35 -15.28 17.19
N VAL A 814 21.51 -14.33 18.11
CA VAL A 814 22.76 -13.59 18.29
C VAL A 814 23.89 -14.53 18.67
N HIS A 815 23.65 -15.44 19.60
CA HIS A 815 24.65 -16.44 20.04
C HIS A 815 25.06 -17.37 18.90
N ALA A 816 24.10 -17.87 18.11
CA ALA A 816 24.39 -18.75 16.97
C ALA A 816 25.26 -18.05 15.90
N VAL A 817 24.95 -16.78 15.58
CA VAL A 817 25.79 -15.99 14.66
C VAL A 817 27.18 -15.79 15.23
N ASN A 818 27.32 -15.44 16.51
CA ASN A 818 28.62 -15.22 17.14
C ASN A 818 29.48 -16.49 17.15
N GLN A 819 28.87 -17.67 17.32
CA GLN A 819 29.57 -18.96 17.21
C GLN A 819 30.13 -19.19 15.80
N LEU A 820 29.40 -18.84 14.75
CA LEU A 820 29.89 -18.96 13.37
C LEU A 820 30.98 -17.94 13.08
N VAL A 821 30.86 -16.73 13.57
CA VAL A 821 31.92 -15.71 13.47
C VAL A 821 33.18 -16.15 14.18
N ALA A 822 33.08 -16.76 15.37
CA ALA A 822 34.22 -17.34 16.09
C ALA A 822 34.88 -18.50 15.32
N ARG A 823 34.18 -19.15 14.39
CA ARG A 823 34.71 -20.17 13.48
C ARG A 823 35.36 -19.60 12.22
N GLY A 824 35.42 -18.27 12.07
CA GLY A 824 36.08 -17.57 10.96
C GLY A 824 35.15 -17.12 9.83
N TYR A 825 33.83 -17.26 9.99
CA TYR A 825 32.86 -16.67 9.02
C TYR A 825 32.84 -15.17 9.17
N SER A 826 32.68 -14.48 8.06
CA SER A 826 32.26 -13.07 8.15
C SER A 826 30.85 -12.97 8.77
N LEU A 827 30.49 -11.82 9.33
CA LEU A 827 29.20 -11.66 9.98
C LEU A 827 28.03 -11.89 8.98
N ALA A 828 28.19 -11.47 7.73
CA ALA A 828 27.22 -11.69 6.67
C ALA A 828 27.10 -13.17 6.27
N ASP A 829 28.24 -13.87 6.12
CA ASP A 829 28.26 -15.30 5.78
C ASP A 829 27.71 -16.15 6.92
N ALA A 830 27.93 -15.75 8.18
CA ALA A 830 27.35 -16.42 9.34
C ALA A 830 25.81 -16.36 9.36
N VAL A 831 25.24 -15.21 9.02
CA VAL A 831 23.78 -15.07 8.87
C VAL A 831 23.29 -15.94 7.71
N GLU A 832 23.98 -15.97 6.59
CA GLU A 832 23.62 -16.79 5.43
C GLU A 832 23.66 -18.29 5.74
N GLU A 833 24.69 -18.74 6.45
CA GLU A 833 24.80 -20.12 6.87
C GLU A 833 23.68 -20.54 7.82
N LEU A 834 23.29 -19.68 8.76
CA LEU A 834 22.15 -19.95 9.64
C LEU A 834 20.83 -20.09 8.86
N VAL A 835 20.60 -19.22 7.88
CA VAL A 835 19.41 -19.31 7.03
C VAL A 835 19.41 -20.62 6.26
N ARG A 836 20.57 -21.02 5.68
CA ARG A 836 20.72 -22.27 4.96
C ARG A 836 20.43 -23.49 5.83
N GLN A 837 20.93 -23.50 7.07
CA GLN A 837 20.68 -24.57 8.02
C GLN A 837 19.21 -24.70 8.41
N GLU A 838 18.52 -23.57 8.62
CA GLU A 838 17.07 -23.55 8.89
C GLU A 838 16.23 -24.03 7.71
N GLU A 839 16.60 -23.63 6.50
CA GLU A 839 15.91 -24.06 5.28
C GLU A 839 16.11 -25.56 5.04
N ALA A 840 17.31 -26.07 5.22
CA ALA A 840 17.59 -27.48 5.12
C ALA A 840 16.81 -28.31 6.16
N SER A 841 16.69 -27.83 7.39
CA SER A 841 15.89 -28.47 8.43
C SER A 841 14.39 -28.51 8.13
N LYS A 842 13.86 -27.48 7.43
CA LYS A 842 12.45 -27.40 7.00
C LYS A 842 12.12 -28.29 5.80
N HIS A 843 13.11 -28.68 5.00
CA HIS A 843 12.96 -29.56 3.83
C HIS A 843 13.28 -31.04 4.15
N GLY A 844 13.83 -31.33 5.34
CA GLY A 844 14.14 -32.67 5.81
C GLY A 844 13.03 -33.30 6.66
N HIS A 845 11.93 -32.64 6.80
CA HIS A 845 10.67 -33.09 7.40
C HIS A 845 9.55 -32.90 6.39
#